data_3aee4b0ec1209958a422a697d5c7ad05
#
_entry.id   3aee4b0ec1209958a422a697d5c7ad05
#
_cell.length_a   1.000
_cell.length_b   1.000
_cell.length_c   1.000
_cell.angle_alpha   90.00
_cell.angle_beta   90.00
_cell.angle_gamma   90.00
#
_symmetry.space_group_name_H-M   'P 1'
#
loop_
_entity.id
_entity.type
_entity.pdbx_description
1 polymer ?
#
loop_
_entity_poly.entity_id
_entity_poly.type
_entity_poly.pdbx_seq_one_letter_code
_entity_poly.pdbx_strand_id
1 'polypeptide(L)'
;MAAQFQYTTLAHQTQAVQSIADVFNDVRFVAPTHAQSNPVMVPAEAAPVLRGNIAEIRERNHIHAGKVQVAGTATPALGLDVLMETGTGKTFTFIETIHRLHKDKKLSKFIVLVPSNAIRQGTLKSLQTTAEFFGKQYDGQKISVYNYSARTVQGFIHAANAGISVLVATYQAFAGDSKVINKRGVEANLFGHAKSFMEALAVIRPVLIIDEPHRFEGKQTQEYLAKFNPLMTIRFGATFKGVKGDNDSLKYKNLIYTLDSLDAFRRRLVKGITVDTVGSGADMAQVLCFTSVSGTAKERAAHVTYQTIAGKNASVELKAKDNLGEKTGMDFLDGHVVEAVTANEVRFTNDFALPLGQATPYGMLADQMQALIIERSIANHFEREEALHKRGIKALSLFFIDSVAKYMPEGTKPAVIRVAFERHYRAQLAQLLQKPDLDAGYRAYLERSAADIGRVHKGYFARSHSEKGEEEAIKLILQEKEKLLSFETDLRFIFSMWALQEGWDNPNIFTLCKLAPSNSKITKLQQIGRGLRLAVNQQLERVQSDDPAFDEVNELVVVVPASEGNFVEAIQSEIAAHSVQRVARVFDDAVLAEFGVAPSTRVANRVLDELAALGVISLDDVSGQATLLLERTAYLARRDEILARLKTIKGIEEQNAVNMQAYLDAYYESYGQVKRKEDKVKPTLRLNTANYQKFKELWENLNRDAVLHYELDAALLTDRIMTRIAADFEVRPLTLSVTRTESVQSLHQAKSTETPYTILPQSVYTLSEFVRELANLTKLSYHTVARILSRMPADKFVQIRHNENRALTALRDLMLGCIYELLVNKVTYELREVRVKTSLTDKNGNLLESFPVSLCGVETHAIGNSEIQARSLYEDAFMPVDSKIERDTVDESNQTRVTVFAKLPKIDIPTPAGKYNPDFGYAITQGGTAQALYLVVETKGYDSRSEIPVKEKWKIDSAKQFFKALQDLPELKEKGIQVRYETKINGERLAQLISSMK
;
A
#
# COMPACT_ATOMS: atom_id res chain seq x y z
N MET A 1 27.99 25.14 18.36
CA MET A 1 26.58 25.07 18.84
C MET A 1 25.93 23.93 18.12
N ALA A 2 25.24 23.01 18.81
CA ALA A 2 24.50 21.95 18.14
C ALA A 2 23.38 22.57 17.30
N ALA A 3 23.20 22.07 16.07
CA ALA A 3 22.11 22.51 15.20
C ALA A 3 20.76 22.24 15.90
N GLN A 4 19.85 23.22 15.86
CA GLN A 4 18.51 23.12 16.41
C GLN A 4 17.49 23.29 15.30
N PHE A 5 16.36 22.59 15.38
CA PHE A 5 15.26 22.76 14.43
C PHE A 5 14.78 24.20 14.40
N GLN A 6 14.77 24.78 13.22
CA GLN A 6 14.14 26.08 12.97
C GLN A 6 12.67 25.88 12.65
N TYR A 7 11.79 26.57 13.40
CA TYR A 7 10.37 26.49 13.21
C TYR A 7 9.88 27.60 12.29
N THR A 8 9.03 27.25 11.32
CA THR A 8 8.28 28.18 10.48
C THR A 8 6.83 27.72 10.43
N THR A 9 5.91 28.65 10.45
CA THR A 9 4.48 28.36 10.27
C THR A 9 4.20 28.11 8.78
N LEU A 10 3.61 26.97 8.47
CA LEU A 10 3.25 26.62 7.10
C LEU A 10 1.79 27.03 6.80
N ALA A 11 1.49 27.39 5.54
CA ALA A 11 0.19 27.89 5.14
C ALA A 11 -0.99 26.97 5.55
N HIS A 12 -0.83 25.66 5.40
CA HIS A 12 -1.84 24.69 5.79
C HIS A 12 -2.08 24.63 7.31
N GLN A 13 -1.05 24.86 8.12
CA GLN A 13 -1.15 24.93 9.59
C GLN A 13 -1.92 26.20 9.99
N THR A 14 -1.56 27.35 9.42
CA THR A 14 -2.29 28.62 9.61
C THR A 14 -3.76 28.48 9.22
N GLN A 15 -4.07 27.83 8.09
CA GLN A 15 -5.45 27.60 7.63
C GLN A 15 -6.23 26.73 8.63
N ALA A 16 -5.61 25.67 9.17
CA ALA A 16 -6.25 24.82 10.16
C ALA A 16 -6.54 25.58 11.47
N VAL A 17 -5.55 26.34 11.99
CA VAL A 17 -5.70 27.17 13.19
C VAL A 17 -6.77 28.26 12.98
N GLN A 18 -6.77 28.91 11.83
CA GLN A 18 -7.77 29.91 11.47
C GLN A 18 -9.17 29.32 11.38
N SER A 19 -9.31 28.13 10.76
CA SER A 19 -10.60 27.42 10.71
C SER A 19 -11.16 27.10 12.10
N ILE A 20 -10.28 26.74 13.07
CA ILE A 20 -10.70 26.52 14.44
C ILE A 20 -11.11 27.84 15.12
N ALA A 21 -10.34 28.90 14.93
CA ALA A 21 -10.61 30.20 15.54
C ALA A 21 -11.91 30.81 15.01
N ASP A 22 -12.16 30.70 13.71
CA ASP A 22 -13.35 31.25 13.03
C ASP A 22 -14.65 30.62 13.51
N VAL A 23 -14.62 29.37 14.03
CA VAL A 23 -15.80 28.74 14.65
C VAL A 23 -16.40 29.63 15.72
N PHE A 24 -15.58 30.43 16.42
CA PHE A 24 -15.96 31.23 17.56
C PHE A 24 -16.12 32.72 17.23
N ASN A 25 -16.13 33.12 15.94
CA ASN A 25 -16.42 34.48 15.53
C ASN A 25 -17.84 34.85 16.03
N ASP A 26 -17.97 36.00 16.60
CA ASP A 26 -19.23 36.54 17.19
C ASP A 26 -19.85 35.68 18.28
N VAL A 27 -19.17 34.63 18.75
CA VAL A 27 -19.61 33.85 19.90
C VAL A 27 -19.22 34.59 21.21
N ARG A 28 -20.24 34.88 22.03
CA ARG A 28 -20.04 35.51 23.32
C ARG A 28 -19.55 34.48 24.37
N PHE A 29 -18.42 34.80 25.00
CA PHE A 29 -17.94 34.13 26.17
C PHE A 29 -18.18 34.96 27.43
N VAL A 30 -18.73 34.33 28.45
CA VAL A 30 -19.01 34.97 29.74
C VAL A 30 -18.01 34.53 30.79
N ALA A 31 -17.77 35.40 31.78
CA ALA A 31 -16.87 35.13 32.87
C ALA A 31 -17.28 33.87 33.63
N PRO A 32 -16.34 33.00 34.03
CA PRO A 32 -16.63 31.77 34.76
C PRO A 32 -17.04 32.02 36.19
N THR A 33 -17.76 31.05 36.79
CA THR A 33 -18.14 31.10 38.22
C THR A 33 -16.94 30.99 39.15
N HIS A 34 -15.88 30.30 38.73
CA HIS A 34 -14.65 30.12 39.49
C HIS A 34 -13.48 30.77 38.77
N ALA A 35 -12.62 31.44 39.48
CA ALA A 35 -11.48 32.18 38.91
C ALA A 35 -10.50 31.29 38.13
N GLN A 36 -10.46 29.97 38.37
CA GLN A 36 -9.61 28.99 37.72
C GLN A 36 -10.26 28.35 36.51
N SER A 37 -11.56 28.58 36.28
CA SER A 37 -12.31 27.96 35.17
C SER A 37 -12.18 28.77 33.88
N ASN A 38 -12.27 28.09 32.73
CA ASN A 38 -12.36 28.79 31.45
C ASN A 38 -13.65 29.64 31.38
N PRO A 39 -13.63 30.77 30.64
CA PRO A 39 -14.86 31.43 30.17
C PRO A 39 -15.77 30.44 29.47
N VAL A 40 -17.08 30.60 29.62
CA VAL A 40 -18.07 29.69 29.07
C VAL A 40 -18.97 30.34 28.04
N MET A 41 -19.43 29.59 27.07
CA MET A 41 -20.45 30.01 26.08
C MET A 41 -21.84 29.80 26.72
N VAL A 42 -22.77 30.71 26.45
CA VAL A 42 -24.19 30.50 26.75
C VAL A 42 -24.80 29.65 25.65
N PRO A 43 -25.18 28.37 25.90
CA PRO A 43 -25.48 27.43 24.82
C PRO A 43 -26.61 27.88 23.88
N ALA A 44 -27.67 28.47 24.40
CA ALA A 44 -28.82 28.94 23.61
C ALA A 44 -28.45 30.09 22.65
N GLU A 45 -27.57 30.99 23.09
CA GLU A 45 -27.08 32.12 22.29
C GLU A 45 -26.01 31.68 21.30
N ALA A 46 -25.11 30.81 21.72
CA ALA A 46 -23.96 30.34 20.94
C ALA A 46 -24.34 29.35 19.82
N ALA A 47 -25.35 28.50 20.04
CA ALA A 47 -25.65 27.40 19.11
C ALA A 47 -26.03 27.85 17.70
N PRO A 48 -26.84 28.86 17.45
CA PRO A 48 -27.14 29.32 16.10
C PRO A 48 -25.91 29.94 15.41
N VAL A 49 -25.08 30.72 16.14
CA VAL A 49 -23.84 31.33 15.62
C VAL A 49 -22.84 30.28 15.24
N LEU A 50 -22.61 29.31 16.13
CA LEU A 50 -21.69 28.17 15.88
C LEU A 50 -22.11 27.36 14.66
N ARG A 51 -23.43 27.11 14.47
CA ARG A 51 -23.93 26.39 13.28
C ARG A 51 -23.65 27.18 11.98
N GLY A 52 -23.86 28.48 12.00
CA GLY A 52 -23.58 29.36 10.87
C GLY A 52 -22.09 29.34 10.53
N ASN A 53 -21.23 29.60 11.52
CA ASN A 53 -19.79 29.66 11.34
C ASN A 53 -19.22 28.32 10.83
N ILE A 54 -19.66 27.20 11.41
CA ILE A 54 -19.20 25.86 10.96
C ILE A 54 -19.65 25.58 9.51
N ALA A 55 -20.85 25.98 9.12
CA ALA A 55 -21.34 25.81 7.75
C ALA A 55 -20.49 26.64 6.76
N GLU A 56 -20.24 27.91 7.07
CA GLU A 56 -19.39 28.80 6.25
C GLU A 56 -17.95 28.29 6.13
N ILE A 57 -17.35 27.83 7.24
CA ILE A 57 -16.00 27.26 7.25
C ILE A 57 -15.93 26.00 6.37
N ARG A 58 -16.94 25.14 6.44
CA ARG A 58 -17.03 23.94 5.61
C ARG A 58 -17.13 24.27 4.13
N GLU A 59 -17.97 25.23 3.77
CA GLU A 59 -18.10 25.71 2.39
C GLU A 59 -16.76 26.25 1.87
N ARG A 60 -16.10 27.13 2.62
CA ARG A 60 -14.78 27.69 2.31
C ARG A 60 -13.71 26.61 2.15
N ASN A 61 -13.76 25.56 2.95
CA ASN A 61 -12.80 24.45 2.93
C ASN A 61 -13.26 23.28 2.05
N HIS A 62 -14.31 23.44 1.25
CA HIS A 62 -14.87 22.41 0.35
C HIS A 62 -15.21 21.09 1.06
N ILE A 63 -15.76 21.17 2.28
CA ILE A 63 -16.12 20.01 3.11
C ILE A 63 -17.61 19.73 2.99
N HIS A 64 -17.97 18.67 2.31
CA HIS A 64 -19.38 18.26 2.11
C HIS A 64 -19.83 17.16 3.08
N ALA A 65 -19.00 16.72 4.02
CA ALA A 65 -19.24 15.59 4.91
C ALA A 65 -20.22 15.92 6.06
N GLY A 66 -21.40 15.34 6.01
CA GLY A 66 -22.34 15.21 7.14
C GLY A 66 -23.05 16.52 7.59
N LYS A 67 -23.99 16.37 8.51
CA LYS A 67 -24.73 17.51 9.09
C LYS A 67 -23.90 18.21 10.18
N VAL A 68 -24.05 19.54 10.31
CA VAL A 68 -23.48 20.30 11.44
C VAL A 68 -24.13 19.89 12.75
N GLN A 69 -23.34 19.43 13.74
CA GLN A 69 -23.80 18.91 15.02
C GLN A 69 -23.45 19.88 16.15
N VAL A 70 -24.36 20.77 16.45
CA VAL A 70 -24.25 21.71 17.57
C VAL A 70 -25.47 21.56 18.47
N ALA A 71 -25.28 21.09 19.71
CA ALA A 71 -26.34 21.00 20.69
C ALA A 71 -26.74 22.41 21.20
N GLY A 72 -28.03 22.64 21.34
CA GLY A 72 -28.57 23.85 21.96
C GLY A 72 -28.51 23.84 23.49
N THR A 73 -27.93 22.78 24.10
CA THR A 73 -27.75 22.60 25.54
C THR A 73 -26.28 22.44 25.89
N ALA A 74 -25.89 22.62 27.12
CA ALA A 74 -24.49 22.51 27.58
C ALA A 74 -23.87 21.12 27.38
N THR A 75 -24.65 20.10 27.10
CA THR A 75 -24.25 18.71 26.89
C THR A 75 -24.99 18.12 25.67
N PRO A 76 -24.31 17.43 24.74
CA PRO A 76 -22.88 17.18 24.73
C PRO A 76 -22.06 18.43 24.33
N ALA A 77 -20.82 18.50 24.81
CA ALA A 77 -19.90 19.56 24.47
C ALA A 77 -19.68 19.64 22.94
N LEU A 78 -19.40 20.85 22.42
CA LEU A 78 -19.03 21.07 21.04
C LEU A 78 -17.83 20.18 20.65
N GLY A 79 -17.97 19.37 19.63
CA GLY A 79 -16.89 18.59 19.03
C GLY A 79 -16.48 19.18 17.70
N LEU A 80 -15.18 19.46 17.50
CA LEU A 80 -14.58 19.91 16.26
C LEU A 80 -13.55 18.88 15.81
N ASP A 81 -13.50 18.62 14.50
CA ASP A 81 -12.58 17.68 13.89
C ASP A 81 -11.67 18.35 12.87
N VAL A 82 -10.40 18.02 12.95
CA VAL A 82 -9.34 18.50 12.07
C VAL A 82 -8.63 17.28 11.48
N LEU A 83 -8.85 17.02 10.22
CA LEU A 83 -8.18 15.95 9.48
C LEU A 83 -6.86 16.49 8.96
N MET A 84 -5.76 15.93 9.40
CA MET A 84 -4.42 16.26 8.90
C MET A 84 -3.59 14.99 8.79
N GLU A 85 -2.93 14.81 7.63
CA GLU A 85 -2.06 13.66 7.37
C GLU A 85 -0.89 13.58 8.37
N THR A 86 -0.40 12.35 8.58
CA THR A 86 0.79 12.12 9.40
C THR A 86 2.01 12.82 8.76
N GLY A 87 2.80 13.50 9.59
CA GLY A 87 3.99 14.23 9.11
C GLY A 87 3.75 15.69 8.71
N THR A 88 2.49 16.15 8.59
CA THR A 88 2.15 17.55 8.20
C THR A 88 2.18 18.54 9.36
N GLY A 89 2.50 18.11 10.59
CA GLY A 89 2.68 18.99 11.74
C GLY A 89 1.46 19.14 12.65
N LYS A 90 0.60 18.11 12.80
CA LYS A 90 -0.55 18.10 13.73
C LYS A 90 -0.23 18.67 15.11
N THR A 91 0.86 18.18 15.73
CA THR A 91 1.29 18.65 17.06
C THR A 91 1.61 20.13 17.10
N PHE A 92 2.29 20.65 16.09
CA PHE A 92 2.59 22.08 15.96
C PHE A 92 1.29 22.88 15.81
N THR A 93 0.35 22.41 14.98
CA THR A 93 -0.94 23.06 14.73
C THR A 93 -1.80 23.13 16.00
N PHE A 94 -1.88 22.06 16.79
CA PHE A 94 -2.69 22.15 18.02
C PHE A 94 -2.02 22.99 19.12
N ILE A 95 -0.67 23.06 19.18
CA ILE A 95 0.02 23.98 20.08
C ILE A 95 -0.29 25.44 19.69
N GLU A 96 -0.23 25.78 18.42
CA GLU A 96 -0.61 27.09 17.92
C GLU A 96 -2.10 27.39 18.22
N THR A 97 -2.98 26.41 18.06
CA THR A 97 -4.42 26.54 18.40
C THR A 97 -4.62 26.92 19.88
N ILE A 98 -3.84 26.34 20.79
CA ILE A 98 -3.88 26.71 22.22
C ILE A 98 -3.55 28.18 22.41
N HIS A 99 -2.46 28.68 21.82
CA HIS A 99 -2.07 30.08 21.90
C HIS A 99 -3.14 30.99 21.26
N ARG A 100 -3.66 30.64 20.12
CA ARG A 100 -4.68 31.40 19.40
C ARG A 100 -5.99 31.51 20.20
N LEU A 101 -6.51 30.41 20.72
CA LEU A 101 -7.73 30.41 21.54
C LEU A 101 -7.57 31.18 22.85
N HIS A 102 -6.37 31.14 23.44
CA HIS A 102 -6.07 32.00 24.61
C HIS A 102 -6.07 33.47 24.21
N LYS A 103 -5.39 33.86 23.13
CA LYS A 103 -5.34 35.24 22.66
C LYS A 103 -6.76 35.78 22.38
N ASP A 104 -7.56 35.04 21.61
CA ASP A 104 -8.83 35.53 21.09
C ASP A 104 -9.99 35.40 22.11
N LYS A 105 -10.02 34.33 22.90
CA LYS A 105 -11.18 33.95 23.76
C LYS A 105 -10.79 33.80 25.23
N LYS A 106 -9.55 34.11 25.62
CA LYS A 106 -9.05 34.02 26.99
C LYS A 106 -9.17 32.63 27.63
N LEU A 107 -9.18 31.58 26.79
CA LEU A 107 -9.20 30.21 27.27
C LEU A 107 -7.82 29.85 27.86
N SER A 108 -7.78 29.36 29.08
CA SER A 108 -6.51 29.17 29.83
C SER A 108 -6.25 27.70 30.23
N LYS A 109 -7.28 26.88 30.28
CA LYS A 109 -7.19 25.48 30.73
C LYS A 109 -7.39 24.50 29.57
N PHE A 110 -6.32 23.80 29.23
CA PHE A 110 -6.32 22.81 28.14
C PHE A 110 -5.86 21.46 28.67
N ILE A 111 -6.48 20.39 28.20
CA ILE A 111 -6.02 19.01 28.45
C ILE A 111 -5.73 18.36 27.09
N VAL A 112 -4.50 17.93 26.89
CA VAL A 112 -4.07 17.19 25.69
C VAL A 112 -4.07 15.71 26.02
N LEU A 113 -4.91 14.96 25.34
CA LEU A 113 -5.04 13.52 25.49
C LEU A 113 -4.39 12.80 24.32
N VAL A 114 -3.49 11.89 24.66
CA VAL A 114 -2.70 11.12 23.69
C VAL A 114 -2.83 9.62 23.96
N PRO A 115 -2.73 8.75 22.92
CA PRO A 115 -2.99 7.32 23.09
C PRO A 115 -1.89 6.55 23.84
N SER A 116 -0.63 7.03 23.80
CA SER A 116 0.51 6.28 24.37
C SER A 116 1.50 7.17 25.14
N ASN A 117 2.34 6.52 25.95
CA ASN A 117 3.41 7.22 26.68
C ASN A 117 4.48 7.80 25.73
N ALA A 118 4.76 7.17 24.61
CA ALA A 118 5.71 7.66 23.63
C ALA A 118 5.23 8.98 23.00
N ILE A 119 3.95 9.06 22.62
CA ILE A 119 3.34 10.29 22.09
C ILE A 119 3.30 11.36 23.18
N ARG A 120 3.01 10.98 24.44
CA ARG A 120 3.03 11.92 25.56
C ARG A 120 4.40 12.60 25.72
N GLN A 121 5.49 11.83 25.70
CA GLN A 121 6.85 12.40 25.77
C GLN A 121 7.16 13.29 24.56
N GLY A 122 6.77 12.86 23.35
CA GLY A 122 6.91 13.67 22.15
C GLY A 122 6.15 15.00 22.22
N THR A 123 4.90 14.99 22.72
CA THR A 123 4.07 16.18 22.92
C THR A 123 4.67 17.13 23.95
N LEU A 124 5.14 16.59 25.10
CA LEU A 124 5.82 17.38 26.12
C LEU A 124 7.09 18.06 25.58
N LYS A 125 7.91 17.31 24.82
CA LYS A 125 9.11 17.86 24.16
C LYS A 125 8.71 18.94 23.14
N SER A 126 7.68 18.73 22.33
CA SER A 126 7.22 19.72 21.35
C SER A 126 6.74 21.01 22.01
N LEU A 127 5.96 20.92 23.11
CA LEU A 127 5.54 22.08 23.89
C LEU A 127 6.72 22.88 24.43
N GLN A 128 7.81 22.20 24.86
CA GLN A 128 9.02 22.84 25.35
C GLN A 128 9.85 23.51 24.24
N THR A 129 10.08 22.77 23.14
CA THR A 129 10.96 23.24 22.04
C THR A 129 10.33 24.34 21.21
N THR A 130 8.99 24.40 21.10
CA THR A 130 8.28 25.46 20.38
C THR A 130 7.91 26.66 21.24
N ALA A 131 8.17 26.60 22.56
CA ALA A 131 7.76 27.66 23.51
C ALA A 131 8.31 29.03 23.16
N GLU A 132 9.58 29.13 22.77
CA GLU A 132 10.19 30.40 22.38
C GLU A 132 9.61 30.91 21.04
N PHE A 133 9.42 30.06 20.08
CA PHE A 133 8.85 30.40 18.79
C PHE A 133 7.44 30.98 18.93
N PHE A 134 6.52 30.26 19.58
CA PHE A 134 5.16 30.77 19.81
C PHE A 134 5.11 31.94 20.81
N GLY A 135 6.01 31.97 21.79
CA GLY A 135 6.14 33.10 22.68
C GLY A 135 6.37 34.41 21.91
N LYS A 136 7.28 34.39 20.92
CA LYS A 136 7.53 35.57 20.06
C LYS A 136 6.33 35.93 19.18
N GLN A 137 5.59 34.92 18.67
CA GLN A 137 4.44 35.12 17.79
C GLN A 137 3.18 35.60 18.54
N TYR A 138 3.04 35.25 19.82
CA TYR A 138 1.86 35.50 20.66
C TYR A 138 2.16 36.39 21.88
N ASP A 139 2.77 37.54 21.65
CA ASP A 139 2.93 38.65 22.62
C ASP A 139 3.56 38.20 23.95
N GLY A 140 4.54 37.30 23.93
CA GLY A 140 5.22 36.79 25.11
C GLY A 140 4.45 35.75 25.92
N GLN A 141 3.34 35.21 25.40
CA GLN A 141 2.56 34.19 26.10
C GLN A 141 3.40 32.92 26.33
N LYS A 142 3.33 32.42 27.58
CA LYS A 142 4.01 31.19 27.99
C LYS A 142 2.98 30.12 28.38
N ILE A 143 3.29 28.87 28.02
CA ILE A 143 2.52 27.71 28.43
C ILE A 143 3.17 27.09 29.66
N SER A 144 2.39 26.92 30.74
CA SER A 144 2.73 26.09 31.89
C SER A 144 2.32 24.65 31.59
N VAL A 145 3.29 23.76 31.42
CA VAL A 145 3.09 22.37 31.02
C VAL A 145 3.05 21.46 32.26
N TYR A 146 2.00 20.69 32.38
CA TYR A 146 1.78 19.70 33.42
C TYR A 146 1.78 18.27 32.83
N ASN A 147 2.83 17.50 33.14
CA ASN A 147 2.85 16.08 32.83
C ASN A 147 2.00 15.34 33.88
N TYR A 148 0.96 14.62 33.44
CA TYR A 148 -0.01 13.99 34.34
C TYR A 148 0.62 13.13 35.44
N SER A 149 0.33 13.50 36.68
CA SER A 149 0.52 12.72 37.92
C SER A 149 -0.45 13.24 38.98
N ALA A 150 -0.69 12.50 40.06
CA ALA A 150 -1.54 12.98 41.14
C ALA A 150 -1.14 14.36 41.68
N ARG A 151 0.16 14.63 41.77
CA ARG A 151 0.71 15.91 42.25
C ARG A 151 0.54 17.05 41.25
N THR A 152 0.78 16.78 39.97
CA THR A 152 0.76 17.83 38.92
C THR A 152 -0.67 18.19 38.52
N VAL A 153 -1.64 17.25 38.62
CA VAL A 153 -3.05 17.53 38.39
C VAL A 153 -3.56 18.59 39.36
N GLN A 154 -3.19 18.53 40.66
CA GLN A 154 -3.55 19.51 41.63
C GLN A 154 -3.01 20.90 41.29
N GLY A 155 -1.73 20.99 40.92
CA GLY A 155 -1.10 22.24 40.42
C GLY A 155 -1.82 22.81 39.19
N PHE A 156 -2.21 21.97 38.23
CA PHE A 156 -3.00 22.36 37.03
C PHE A 156 -4.36 22.94 37.40
N ILE A 157 -5.08 22.30 38.32
CA ILE A 157 -6.41 22.77 38.80
C ILE A 157 -6.30 24.16 39.42
N HIS A 158 -5.33 24.40 40.31
CA HIS A 158 -5.15 25.65 41.05
C HIS A 158 -4.43 26.75 40.25
N ALA A 159 -3.86 26.44 39.08
CA ALA A 159 -3.16 27.46 38.28
C ALA A 159 -4.08 28.62 37.91
N ALA A 160 -3.57 29.85 38.03
CA ALA A 160 -4.31 31.06 37.68
C ALA A 160 -4.59 31.14 36.17
N ASN A 161 -5.68 31.80 35.79
CA ASN A 161 -6.09 32.01 34.39
C ASN A 161 -5.32 33.14 33.66
N ALA A 162 -4.33 33.76 34.33
CA ALA A 162 -3.51 34.83 33.74
C ALA A 162 -2.58 34.29 32.63
N GLY A 163 -2.33 33.00 32.57
CA GLY A 163 -1.53 32.34 31.56
C GLY A 163 -2.16 31.02 31.08
N ILE A 164 -1.50 30.41 30.12
CA ILE A 164 -1.94 29.16 29.55
C ILE A 164 -1.45 27.98 30.39
N SER A 165 -2.34 27.08 30.79
CA SER A 165 -2.05 25.83 31.49
C SER A 165 -2.45 24.62 30.62
N VAL A 166 -1.51 23.72 30.36
CA VAL A 166 -1.73 22.52 29.56
C VAL A 166 -1.37 21.28 30.35
N LEU A 167 -2.36 20.41 30.58
CA LEU A 167 -2.17 19.10 31.19
C LEU A 167 -2.06 18.05 30.05
N VAL A 168 -0.97 17.29 30.00
CA VAL A 168 -0.77 16.21 29.03
C VAL A 168 -0.95 14.86 29.72
N ALA A 169 -1.91 14.06 29.25
CA ALA A 169 -2.25 12.75 29.82
C ALA A 169 -2.48 11.68 28.74
N THR A 170 -2.23 10.42 29.14
CA THR A 170 -2.68 9.28 28.34
C THR A 170 -4.07 8.82 28.76
N TYR A 171 -4.77 8.16 27.86
CA TYR A 171 -6.09 7.59 28.13
C TYR A 171 -6.11 6.65 29.36
N GLN A 172 -5.04 5.85 29.58
CA GLN A 172 -4.95 4.94 30.73
C GLN A 172 -4.93 5.68 32.08
N ALA A 173 -4.62 6.98 32.08
CA ALA A 173 -4.54 7.79 33.27
C ALA A 173 -5.92 8.04 33.91
N PHE A 174 -6.99 8.06 33.13
CA PHE A 174 -8.33 8.42 33.59
C PHE A 174 -9.41 7.33 33.34
N ALA A 175 -9.16 6.37 32.42
CA ALA A 175 -10.13 5.33 32.14
C ALA A 175 -10.11 4.23 33.21
N GLY A 176 -11.13 4.23 34.08
CA GLY A 176 -11.34 3.27 35.14
C GLY A 176 -11.55 3.94 36.51
N ASP A 177 -12.51 3.45 37.30
CA ASP A 177 -12.89 4.01 38.60
C ASP A 177 -11.76 3.87 39.65
N SER A 178 -10.88 2.88 39.50
CA SER A 178 -9.72 2.69 40.39
C SER A 178 -8.59 3.72 40.18
N LYS A 179 -8.65 4.51 39.11
CA LYS A 179 -7.62 5.51 38.80
C LYS A 179 -7.63 6.65 39.79
N VAL A 180 -6.44 7.18 40.12
CA VAL A 180 -6.27 8.26 41.12
C VAL A 180 -7.17 9.45 40.83
N ILE A 181 -7.36 9.81 39.55
CA ILE A 181 -8.19 10.94 39.11
C ILE A 181 -9.66 10.78 39.47
N ASN A 182 -10.16 9.54 39.57
CA ASN A 182 -11.56 9.19 39.83
C ASN A 182 -11.81 8.83 41.31
N LYS A 183 -10.75 8.63 42.10
CA LYS A 183 -10.92 8.26 43.51
C LYS A 183 -11.53 9.40 44.29
N ARG A 184 -12.56 9.10 45.07
CA ARG A 184 -13.17 10.03 46.03
C ARG A 184 -12.39 10.09 47.33
N GLY A 185 -12.45 11.23 48.02
CA GLY A 185 -11.81 11.40 49.34
C GLY A 185 -10.34 11.86 49.26
N VAL A 186 -9.87 12.30 48.11
CA VAL A 186 -8.55 12.92 47.92
C VAL A 186 -8.67 14.39 48.30
N GLU A 187 -8.30 14.69 49.55
CA GLU A 187 -8.12 15.99 50.16
C GLU A 187 -9.21 17.07 50.03
N ALA A 188 -9.59 17.62 51.17
CA ALA A 188 -10.69 18.56 51.42
C ALA A 188 -10.63 19.93 50.72
N ASN A 189 -9.67 20.22 49.87
CA ASN A 189 -9.41 21.56 49.33
C ASN A 189 -9.60 21.72 47.82
N LEU A 190 -10.24 20.79 47.16
CA LEU A 190 -10.60 20.91 45.74
C LEU A 190 -11.95 21.64 45.64
N PHE A 191 -11.94 22.94 45.30
CA PHE A 191 -13.16 23.70 44.97
C PHE A 191 -14.42 23.32 45.79
N GLY A 192 -14.45 23.60 47.05
CA GLY A 192 -15.61 23.55 47.99
C GLY A 192 -16.49 22.34 48.01
N HIS A 193 -16.73 21.66 46.92
CA HIS A 193 -17.65 20.51 46.79
C HIS A 193 -17.12 19.34 45.96
N ALA A 194 -15.97 19.47 45.26
CA ALA A 194 -15.43 18.38 44.45
C ALA A 194 -14.83 17.28 45.35
N LYS A 195 -15.28 16.04 45.15
CA LYS A 195 -14.87 14.86 45.91
C LYS A 195 -13.75 14.05 45.22
N SER A 196 -13.40 14.42 44.00
CA SER A 196 -12.34 13.79 43.19
C SER A 196 -11.66 14.81 42.29
N PHE A 197 -10.44 14.49 41.77
CA PHE A 197 -9.77 15.33 40.77
C PHE A 197 -10.61 15.45 39.50
N MET A 198 -11.34 14.39 39.09
CA MET A 198 -12.23 14.43 37.94
C MET A 198 -13.36 15.45 38.11
N GLU A 199 -13.99 15.47 39.30
CA GLU A 199 -15.04 16.46 39.60
C GLU A 199 -14.50 17.89 39.59
N ALA A 200 -13.28 18.12 40.11
CA ALA A 200 -12.61 19.43 40.05
C ALA A 200 -12.27 19.86 38.61
N LEU A 201 -11.78 18.91 37.79
CA LEU A 201 -11.53 19.16 36.37
C LEU A 201 -12.83 19.51 35.61
N ALA A 202 -13.95 18.86 35.96
CA ALA A 202 -15.25 19.19 35.37
C ALA A 202 -15.72 20.60 35.69
N VAL A 203 -15.38 21.14 36.84
CA VAL A 203 -15.71 22.53 37.25
C VAL A 203 -14.93 23.55 36.44
N ILE A 204 -13.67 23.27 36.13
CA ILE A 204 -12.80 24.23 35.37
C ILE A 204 -13.13 24.29 33.88
N ARG A 205 -14.02 23.41 33.37
CA ARG A 205 -14.48 23.41 31.99
C ARG A 205 -13.31 23.42 30.98
N PRO A 206 -12.45 22.41 30.97
CA PRO A 206 -11.26 22.42 30.12
C PRO A 206 -11.63 22.31 28.63
N VAL A 207 -10.73 22.81 27.77
CA VAL A 207 -10.71 22.46 26.35
C VAL A 207 -9.97 21.13 26.22
N LEU A 208 -10.61 20.12 25.68
CA LEU A 208 -9.95 18.85 25.38
C LEU A 208 -9.38 18.90 23.97
N ILE A 209 -8.10 18.59 23.85
CA ILE A 209 -7.42 18.34 22.58
C ILE A 209 -7.10 16.85 22.55
N ILE A 210 -7.58 16.14 21.52
CA ILE A 210 -7.37 14.70 21.37
C ILE A 210 -6.54 14.45 20.12
N ASP A 211 -5.34 13.91 20.31
CA ASP A 211 -4.49 13.43 19.22
C ASP A 211 -4.78 11.95 18.94
N GLU A 212 -4.85 11.56 17.65
CA GLU A 212 -5.22 10.24 17.16
C GLU A 212 -6.57 9.72 17.69
N PRO A 213 -7.70 10.40 17.38
CA PRO A 213 -9.00 10.17 17.98
C PRO A 213 -9.55 8.75 17.77
N HIS A 214 -9.14 8.04 16.73
CA HIS A 214 -9.57 6.66 16.48
C HIS A 214 -9.24 5.67 17.62
N ARG A 215 -8.30 6.03 18.50
CA ARG A 215 -7.94 5.24 19.71
C ARG A 215 -8.87 5.48 20.89
N PHE A 216 -9.69 6.53 20.82
CA PHE A 216 -10.57 6.96 21.93
C PHE A 216 -12.07 6.63 21.70
N GLU A 217 -12.43 5.93 20.63
CA GLU A 217 -13.83 5.69 20.24
C GLU A 217 -14.55 4.59 21.05
N GLY A 218 -13.87 3.91 21.97
CA GLY A 218 -14.49 2.89 22.83
C GLY A 218 -15.58 3.50 23.74
N LYS A 219 -16.72 2.82 23.88
CA LYS A 219 -17.87 3.29 24.68
C LYS A 219 -17.47 3.75 26.10
N GLN A 220 -16.70 2.95 26.79
CA GLN A 220 -16.20 3.27 28.13
C GLN A 220 -15.33 4.54 28.13
N THR A 221 -14.46 4.69 27.12
CA THR A 221 -13.60 5.86 26.97
C THR A 221 -14.44 7.12 26.79
N GLN A 222 -15.45 7.09 25.92
CA GLN A 222 -16.34 8.22 25.68
C GLN A 222 -17.12 8.62 26.96
N GLU A 223 -17.53 7.66 27.76
CA GLU A 223 -18.16 7.92 29.06
C GLU A 223 -17.21 8.66 30.03
N TYR A 224 -15.92 8.27 30.08
CA TYR A 224 -14.93 8.98 30.91
C TYR A 224 -14.55 10.36 30.33
N LEU A 225 -14.50 10.52 29.01
CA LEU A 225 -14.29 11.83 28.38
C LEU A 225 -15.43 12.82 28.74
N ALA A 226 -16.66 12.34 28.79
CA ALA A 226 -17.80 13.16 29.21
C ALA A 226 -17.70 13.64 30.66
N LYS A 227 -17.08 12.85 31.58
CA LYS A 227 -16.87 13.24 32.99
C LYS A 227 -15.99 14.48 33.17
N PHE A 228 -15.11 14.83 32.19
CA PHE A 228 -14.36 16.09 32.21
C PHE A 228 -15.25 17.33 32.05
N ASN A 229 -16.51 17.16 31.62
CA ASN A 229 -17.43 18.24 31.31
C ASN A 229 -16.76 19.36 30.49
N PRO A 230 -16.11 19.00 29.34
CA PRO A 230 -15.30 19.96 28.60
C PRO A 230 -16.15 21.09 28.03
N LEU A 231 -15.54 22.26 27.87
CA LEU A 231 -16.14 23.37 27.15
C LEU A 231 -16.34 22.98 25.68
N MET A 232 -15.31 22.37 25.10
CA MET A 232 -15.27 21.81 23.75
C MET A 232 -14.23 20.72 23.65
N THR A 233 -14.33 19.89 22.62
CA THR A 233 -13.36 18.86 22.26
C THR A 233 -12.87 19.10 20.84
N ILE A 234 -11.57 19.29 20.61
CA ILE A 234 -10.94 19.42 19.31
C ILE A 234 -10.13 18.17 19.05
N ARG A 235 -10.46 17.44 17.98
CA ARG A 235 -9.84 16.17 17.64
C ARG A 235 -8.95 16.34 16.42
N PHE A 236 -7.65 16.02 16.57
CA PHE A 236 -6.66 16.04 15.48
C PHE A 236 -6.29 14.61 15.09
N GLY A 237 -6.47 14.24 13.85
CA GLY A 237 -6.14 12.89 13.39
C GLY A 237 -5.92 12.81 11.89
N ALA A 238 -5.13 11.83 11.46
CA ALA A 238 -5.06 11.43 10.04
C ALA A 238 -6.20 10.45 9.70
N THR A 239 -6.71 9.73 10.72
CA THR A 239 -7.78 8.74 10.58
C THR A 239 -8.86 8.92 11.63
N PHE A 240 -10.13 8.73 11.23
CA PHE A 240 -11.29 8.71 12.09
C PHE A 240 -12.06 7.41 11.88
N LYS A 241 -12.52 6.76 12.95
CA LYS A 241 -13.30 5.52 12.83
C LYS A 241 -14.74 5.81 12.43
N GLY A 242 -15.25 5.04 11.46
CA GLY A 242 -16.67 4.97 11.15
C GLY A 242 -17.46 4.14 12.18
N VAL A 243 -18.74 4.43 12.33
CA VAL A 243 -19.68 3.59 13.10
C VAL A 243 -20.06 2.38 12.24
N LYS A 244 -20.05 1.15 12.82
CA LYS A 244 -20.44 -0.07 12.11
C LYS A 244 -21.87 0.06 11.57
N GLY A 245 -22.02 -0.03 10.25
CA GLY A 245 -23.35 -0.08 9.60
C GLY A 245 -23.87 1.27 9.10
N ASP A 246 -23.08 2.33 9.11
CA ASP A 246 -23.52 3.65 8.69
C ASP A 246 -22.55 4.33 7.71
N ASN A 247 -23.13 5.19 6.87
CA ASN A 247 -22.44 5.97 5.85
C ASN A 247 -21.39 6.90 6.48
N ASP A 248 -20.35 7.25 5.72
CA ASP A 248 -19.17 8.06 6.10
C ASP A 248 -19.48 9.38 6.86
N SER A 249 -20.72 9.85 6.82
CA SER A 249 -21.16 11.09 7.48
C SER A 249 -21.11 11.08 9.00
N LEU A 250 -21.02 9.90 9.65
CA LEU A 250 -21.02 9.76 11.11
C LEU A 250 -19.64 9.59 11.73
N LYS A 251 -18.58 9.53 10.95
CA LYS A 251 -17.19 9.49 11.46
C LYS A 251 -16.81 10.77 12.21
N TYR A 252 -17.38 11.89 11.80
CA TYR A 252 -17.00 13.22 12.27
C TYR A 252 -18.10 13.83 13.14
N LYS A 253 -17.68 14.57 14.17
CA LYS A 253 -18.59 15.43 14.94
C LYS A 253 -18.86 16.72 14.15
N ASN A 254 -17.83 17.51 13.88
CA ASN A 254 -17.87 18.65 12.98
C ASN A 254 -16.50 18.75 12.31
N LEU A 255 -16.35 18.19 11.13
CA LEU A 255 -15.13 18.34 10.34
C LEU A 255 -15.07 19.77 9.78
N ILE A 256 -14.03 20.52 10.17
CA ILE A 256 -13.87 21.95 9.82
C ILE A 256 -12.62 22.22 8.99
N TYR A 257 -11.68 21.27 8.96
CA TYR A 257 -10.47 21.39 8.14
C TYR A 257 -10.02 20.01 7.67
N THR A 258 -9.54 19.94 6.43
CA THR A 258 -9.02 18.72 5.82
C THR A 258 -7.68 18.96 5.15
N LEU A 259 -6.75 18.09 5.43
CA LEU A 259 -5.51 17.89 4.71
C LEU A 259 -5.25 16.39 4.72
N ASP A 260 -5.90 15.68 3.79
CA ASP A 260 -5.76 14.25 3.67
C ASP A 260 -4.43 13.82 3.02
N SER A 261 -4.19 12.52 2.91
CA SER A 261 -2.96 11.96 2.34
C SER A 261 -2.69 12.48 0.92
N LEU A 262 -3.75 12.59 0.12
CA LEU A 262 -3.66 13.00 -1.26
C LEU A 262 -3.30 14.49 -1.38
N ASP A 263 -3.98 15.34 -0.63
CA ASP A 263 -3.70 16.77 -0.58
C ASP A 263 -2.29 17.06 -0.02
N ALA A 264 -1.87 16.32 1.00
CA ALA A 264 -0.53 16.45 1.57
C ALA A 264 0.55 16.10 0.53
N PHE A 265 0.32 15.04 -0.26
CA PHE A 265 1.23 14.65 -1.34
C PHE A 265 1.25 15.69 -2.48
N ARG A 266 0.09 16.14 -2.95
CA ARG A 266 -0.03 17.17 -4.01
C ARG A 266 0.69 18.46 -3.64
N ARG A 267 0.55 18.88 -2.39
CA ARG A 267 1.21 20.08 -1.85
C ARG A 267 2.68 19.88 -1.51
N ARG A 268 3.25 18.72 -1.83
CA ARG A 268 4.63 18.36 -1.51
C ARG A 268 4.97 18.54 -0.02
N LEU A 269 4.07 18.12 0.86
CA LEU A 269 4.22 18.20 2.31
C LEU A 269 4.70 16.88 2.93
N VAL A 270 4.63 15.80 2.17
CA VAL A 270 5.04 14.44 2.55
C VAL A 270 5.81 13.78 1.42
N LYS A 271 6.58 12.73 1.74
CA LYS A 271 7.29 11.89 0.76
C LYS A 271 6.33 11.09 -0.12
N GLY A 272 6.75 10.81 -1.36
CA GLY A 272 6.18 9.77 -2.19
C GLY A 272 6.52 8.38 -1.64
N ILE A 273 5.74 7.37 -2.03
CA ILE A 273 5.91 5.99 -1.58
C ILE A 273 6.23 5.12 -2.81
N THR A 274 7.32 4.37 -2.73
CA THR A 274 7.67 3.33 -3.68
C THR A 274 7.64 1.98 -2.99
N VAL A 275 6.94 1.02 -3.54
CA VAL A 275 6.85 -0.34 -3.00
C VAL A 275 7.76 -1.26 -3.80
N ASP A 276 8.64 -1.96 -3.09
CA ASP A 276 9.54 -2.98 -3.65
C ASP A 276 9.10 -4.35 -3.12
N THR A 277 8.75 -5.27 -4.00
CA THR A 277 8.23 -6.58 -3.64
C THR A 277 9.29 -7.68 -3.81
N VAL A 278 9.40 -8.56 -2.83
CA VAL A 278 10.42 -9.62 -2.79
C VAL A 278 9.76 -11.00 -2.75
N GLY A 279 10.19 -11.91 -3.61
CA GLY A 279 9.74 -13.30 -3.66
C GLY A 279 8.86 -13.63 -4.87
N SER A 280 8.53 -14.89 -5.01
CA SER A 280 7.66 -15.41 -6.08
C SER A 280 6.31 -15.85 -5.51
N GLY A 281 5.26 -15.84 -6.34
CA GLY A 281 3.91 -16.30 -5.94
C GLY A 281 3.81 -17.77 -5.52
N ALA A 282 4.90 -18.55 -5.67
CA ALA A 282 4.98 -19.95 -5.23
C ALA A 282 5.08 -20.12 -3.69
N ASP A 283 5.43 -19.04 -2.97
CA ASP A 283 5.59 -19.06 -1.51
C ASP A 283 4.25 -19.10 -0.73
N MET A 284 3.12 -19.13 -1.43
CA MET A 284 1.76 -19.14 -0.86
C MET A 284 1.21 -20.53 -0.53
N ALA A 285 2.00 -21.59 -0.70
CA ALA A 285 1.49 -22.96 -0.59
C ALA A 285 1.24 -23.42 0.86
N GLN A 286 1.86 -22.79 1.84
CA GLN A 286 1.77 -23.19 3.25
C GLN A 286 0.86 -22.21 4.02
N VAL A 287 -0.14 -22.74 4.72
CA VAL A 287 -1.17 -21.92 5.37
C VAL A 287 -1.46 -22.36 6.81
N LEU A 288 -1.79 -21.40 7.64
CA LEU A 288 -2.44 -21.56 8.96
C LEU A 288 -3.94 -21.34 8.78
N CYS A 289 -4.78 -22.18 9.38
CA CYS A 289 -6.22 -22.00 9.34
C CYS A 289 -6.81 -22.17 10.75
N PHE A 290 -7.45 -21.12 11.26
CA PHE A 290 -8.25 -21.21 12.49
C PHE A 290 -9.60 -21.83 12.14
N THR A 291 -9.84 -23.04 12.61
CA THR A 291 -10.97 -23.89 12.15
C THR A 291 -12.17 -23.87 13.10
N SER A 292 -11.94 -23.78 14.39
CA SER A 292 -13.02 -23.76 15.37
C SER A 292 -12.55 -23.19 16.72
N VAL A 293 -13.51 -22.76 17.53
CA VAL A 293 -13.30 -22.32 18.90
C VAL A 293 -14.02 -23.24 19.89
N SER A 294 -13.38 -23.52 20.99
CA SER A 294 -13.97 -24.27 22.12
C SER A 294 -13.92 -23.44 23.41
N GLY A 295 -14.67 -23.86 24.42
CA GLY A 295 -14.68 -23.24 25.74
C GLY A 295 -15.67 -22.08 25.89
N THR A 296 -15.69 -21.49 27.11
CA THR A 296 -16.55 -20.37 27.46
C THR A 296 -15.96 -19.02 27.06
N ALA A 297 -16.75 -17.93 27.11
CA ALA A 297 -16.25 -16.59 26.74
C ALA A 297 -15.04 -16.13 27.59
N LYS A 298 -14.80 -16.69 28.76
CA LYS A 298 -13.65 -16.37 29.62
C LYS A 298 -12.42 -17.25 29.34
N GLU A 299 -12.63 -18.48 28.85
CA GLU A 299 -11.57 -19.47 28.60
C GLU A 299 -11.81 -20.11 27.23
N ARG A 300 -11.47 -19.38 26.18
CA ARG A 300 -11.55 -19.89 24.81
C ARG A 300 -10.24 -20.51 24.40
N ALA A 301 -10.35 -21.62 23.65
CA ALA A 301 -9.26 -22.23 22.93
C ALA A 301 -9.57 -22.25 21.42
N ALA A 302 -8.58 -21.92 20.61
CA ALA A 302 -8.66 -21.95 19.16
C ALA A 302 -8.06 -23.25 18.64
N HIS A 303 -8.75 -23.95 17.75
CA HIS A 303 -8.20 -25.07 16.98
C HIS A 303 -7.64 -24.54 15.68
N VAL A 304 -6.33 -24.58 15.52
CA VAL A 304 -5.60 -24.11 14.34
C VAL A 304 -4.97 -25.29 13.63
N THR A 305 -5.19 -25.36 12.33
CA THR A 305 -4.61 -26.36 11.45
C THR A 305 -3.51 -25.74 10.61
N TYR A 306 -2.46 -26.49 10.35
CA TYR A 306 -1.30 -25.99 9.60
C TYR A 306 -0.59 -27.13 8.87
N GLN A 307 0.25 -26.77 7.91
CA GLN A 307 1.12 -27.70 7.23
C GLN A 307 2.54 -27.57 7.78
N THR A 308 3.14 -28.65 8.23
CA THR A 308 4.53 -28.63 8.70
C THR A 308 5.51 -28.34 7.57
N ILE A 309 6.76 -28.00 7.90
CA ILE A 309 7.84 -27.78 6.91
C ILE A 309 8.02 -29.01 5.98
N ALA A 310 7.77 -30.22 6.49
CA ALA A 310 7.81 -31.45 5.70
C ALA A 310 6.55 -31.71 4.84
N GLY A 311 5.63 -30.74 4.74
CA GLY A 311 4.41 -30.86 3.94
C GLY A 311 3.30 -31.70 4.59
N LYS A 312 3.43 -32.12 5.85
CA LYS A 312 2.41 -32.87 6.58
C LYS A 312 1.41 -31.94 7.24
N ASN A 313 0.13 -32.27 7.16
CA ASN A 313 -0.91 -31.55 7.86
C ASN A 313 -0.90 -31.86 9.35
N ALA A 314 -1.06 -30.85 10.20
CA ALA A 314 -1.11 -30.94 11.65
C ALA A 314 -2.15 -29.98 12.25
N SER A 315 -2.47 -30.15 13.50
CA SER A 315 -3.34 -29.21 14.22
C SER A 315 -2.80 -28.92 15.61
N VAL A 316 -3.18 -27.75 16.12
CA VAL A 316 -2.77 -27.29 17.45
C VAL A 316 -3.95 -26.58 18.13
N GLU A 317 -4.06 -26.72 19.44
CA GLU A 317 -4.95 -25.94 20.28
C GLU A 317 -4.19 -24.77 20.91
N LEU A 318 -4.68 -23.55 20.67
CA LEU A 318 -4.08 -22.30 21.16
C LEU A 318 -4.99 -21.65 22.19
N LYS A 319 -4.41 -21.26 23.31
CA LYS A 319 -5.04 -20.46 24.39
C LYS A 319 -4.29 -19.14 24.55
N ALA A 320 -4.90 -18.19 25.23
CA ALA A 320 -4.21 -16.94 25.57
C ALA A 320 -2.87 -17.21 26.26
N LYS A 321 -1.82 -16.52 25.84
CA LYS A 321 -0.42 -16.64 26.22
C LYS A 321 0.35 -17.83 25.60
N ASP A 322 -0.27 -18.71 24.81
CA ASP A 322 0.46 -19.75 24.07
C ASP A 322 1.31 -19.10 22.98
N ASN A 323 2.52 -19.66 22.76
CA ASN A 323 3.42 -19.28 21.67
C ASN A 323 3.20 -20.24 20.49
N LEU A 324 2.89 -19.70 19.33
CA LEU A 324 2.58 -20.49 18.13
C LEU A 324 3.78 -21.32 17.67
N GLY A 325 4.99 -20.77 17.73
CA GLY A 325 6.21 -21.49 17.39
C GLY A 325 6.46 -22.70 18.27
N GLU A 326 6.36 -22.54 19.58
CA GLU A 326 6.50 -23.65 20.56
C GLU A 326 5.43 -24.72 20.36
N LYS A 327 4.19 -24.31 20.11
CA LYS A 327 3.07 -25.23 19.93
C LYS A 327 3.09 -25.99 18.63
N THR A 328 3.63 -25.39 17.55
CA THR A 328 3.73 -26.01 16.23
C THR A 328 5.07 -26.71 15.99
N GLY A 329 6.08 -26.45 16.83
CA GLY A 329 7.46 -26.89 16.61
C GLY A 329 8.14 -26.20 15.43
N MET A 330 7.64 -25.04 14.99
CA MET A 330 8.20 -24.26 13.89
C MET A 330 8.85 -22.98 14.42
N ASP A 331 10.18 -22.97 14.51
CA ASP A 331 10.97 -21.90 15.13
C ASP A 331 10.69 -20.51 14.50
N PHE A 332 10.39 -20.45 13.21
CA PHE A 332 10.07 -19.20 12.53
C PHE A 332 8.71 -18.57 12.93
N LEU A 333 7.84 -19.36 13.59
CA LEU A 333 6.59 -18.87 14.21
C LEU A 333 6.79 -18.47 15.67
N ASP A 334 7.99 -18.56 16.19
CA ASP A 334 8.31 -18.17 17.56
C ASP A 334 8.06 -16.65 17.76
N GLY A 335 7.54 -16.30 18.93
CA GLY A 335 7.15 -14.91 19.23
C GLY A 335 5.74 -14.51 18.79
N HIS A 336 5.01 -15.40 18.10
CA HIS A 336 3.57 -15.25 17.89
C HIS A 336 2.82 -15.73 19.13
N VAL A 337 2.78 -14.88 20.15
CA VAL A 337 2.12 -15.19 21.43
C VAL A 337 0.65 -14.78 21.33
N VAL A 338 -0.25 -15.69 21.67
CA VAL A 338 -1.70 -15.44 21.62
C VAL A 338 -2.09 -14.40 22.68
N GLU A 339 -2.58 -13.25 22.22
CA GLU A 339 -3.14 -12.20 23.06
C GLU A 339 -4.55 -12.55 23.50
N ALA A 340 -5.40 -12.96 22.56
CA ALA A 340 -6.80 -13.30 22.82
C ALA A 340 -7.37 -14.23 21.76
N VAL A 341 -8.26 -15.13 22.20
CA VAL A 341 -9.09 -15.97 21.33
C VAL A 341 -10.53 -15.43 21.40
N THR A 342 -11.04 -14.98 20.24
CA THR A 342 -12.44 -14.55 20.10
C THR A 342 -13.26 -15.60 19.36
N ALA A 343 -14.55 -15.37 19.17
CA ALA A 343 -15.37 -16.29 18.36
C ALA A 343 -14.98 -16.28 16.87
N ASN A 344 -14.37 -15.20 16.40
CA ASN A 344 -14.15 -14.96 14.97
C ASN A 344 -12.67 -14.86 14.58
N GLU A 345 -11.76 -14.72 15.54
CA GLU A 345 -10.32 -14.56 15.29
C GLU A 345 -9.45 -14.95 16.48
N VAL A 346 -8.23 -15.43 16.22
CA VAL A 346 -7.14 -15.51 17.17
C VAL A 346 -6.25 -14.29 16.96
N ARG A 347 -6.06 -13.46 17.98
CA ARG A 347 -5.14 -12.32 17.96
C ARG A 347 -3.86 -12.67 18.69
N PHE A 348 -2.75 -12.24 18.10
CA PHE A 348 -1.43 -12.39 18.67
C PHE A 348 -0.87 -11.04 19.12
N THR A 349 0.05 -11.05 20.06
CA THR A 349 0.67 -9.84 20.63
C THR A 349 1.47 -9.04 19.60
N ASN A 350 1.73 -9.61 18.44
CA ASN A 350 2.43 -9.02 17.32
C ASN A 350 1.49 -8.54 16.19
N ASP A 351 0.23 -8.17 16.48
CA ASP A 351 -0.85 -7.78 15.55
C ASP A 351 -1.14 -8.77 14.41
N PHE A 352 -0.48 -9.93 14.42
CA PHE A 352 -0.89 -11.03 13.59
C PHE A 352 -2.26 -11.52 14.07
N ALA A 353 -3.13 -11.87 13.14
CA ALA A 353 -4.43 -12.43 13.45
C ALA A 353 -4.77 -13.56 12.49
N LEU A 354 -5.44 -14.59 13.02
CA LEU A 354 -6.02 -15.68 12.25
C LEU A 354 -7.54 -15.57 12.32
N PRO A 355 -8.20 -15.09 11.25
CA PRO A 355 -9.65 -15.10 11.16
C PRO A 355 -10.21 -16.53 11.06
N LEU A 356 -11.37 -16.77 11.65
CA LEU A 356 -12.03 -18.09 11.61
C LEU A 356 -12.37 -18.47 10.16
N GLY A 357 -11.98 -19.68 9.77
CA GLY A 357 -12.25 -20.25 8.45
C GLY A 357 -11.41 -19.70 7.31
N GLN A 358 -10.48 -18.76 7.57
CA GLN A 358 -9.60 -18.21 6.54
C GLN A 358 -8.23 -18.89 6.59
N ALA A 359 -7.76 -19.32 5.41
CA ALA A 359 -6.39 -19.79 5.24
C ALA A 359 -5.42 -18.60 5.19
N THR A 360 -4.47 -18.57 6.10
CA THR A 360 -3.47 -17.51 6.19
C THR A 360 -2.10 -18.07 5.83
N PRO A 361 -1.46 -17.63 4.73
CA PRO A 361 -0.12 -18.07 4.35
C PRO A 361 0.92 -17.71 5.41
N TYR A 362 1.83 -18.63 5.72
CA TYR A 362 2.93 -18.36 6.63
C TYR A 362 4.33 -18.50 6.00
N GLY A 363 4.42 -18.82 4.70
CA GLY A 363 5.70 -18.88 3.98
C GLY A 363 6.52 -17.59 4.07
N MET A 364 5.83 -16.42 4.19
CA MET A 364 6.49 -15.14 4.42
C MET A 364 7.14 -15.00 5.81
N LEU A 365 6.85 -15.87 6.76
CA LEU A 365 7.48 -15.90 8.08
C LEU A 365 8.73 -16.78 8.11
N ALA A 366 9.00 -17.52 7.03
CA ALA A 366 10.19 -18.35 6.92
C ALA A 366 11.46 -17.50 6.96
N ASP A 367 12.47 -17.95 7.70
CA ASP A 367 13.74 -17.23 7.88
C ASP A 367 14.44 -16.90 6.55
N GLN A 368 14.29 -17.75 5.55
CA GLN A 368 14.83 -17.52 4.20
C GLN A 368 14.18 -16.33 3.50
N MET A 369 12.85 -16.21 3.57
CA MET A 369 12.13 -15.06 3.01
C MET A 369 12.49 -13.78 3.76
N GLN A 370 12.55 -13.83 5.09
CA GLN A 370 12.99 -12.68 5.89
C GLN A 370 14.42 -12.25 5.52
N ALA A 371 15.32 -13.20 5.27
CA ALA A 371 16.69 -12.89 4.84
C ALA A 371 16.74 -12.20 3.47
N LEU A 372 15.93 -12.63 2.50
CA LEU A 372 15.82 -11.98 1.17
C LEU A 372 15.26 -10.56 1.27
N ILE A 373 14.22 -10.35 2.09
CA ILE A 373 13.65 -9.02 2.33
C ILE A 373 14.69 -8.09 3.00
N ILE A 374 15.47 -8.62 3.95
CA ILE A 374 16.55 -7.87 4.60
C ILE A 374 17.63 -7.49 3.59
N GLU A 375 18.09 -8.44 2.76
CA GLU A 375 19.06 -8.19 1.69
C GLU A 375 18.60 -7.08 0.76
N ARG A 376 17.35 -7.16 0.28
CA ARG A 376 16.76 -6.17 -0.60
C ARG A 376 16.62 -4.80 0.05
N SER A 377 16.27 -4.76 1.33
CA SER A 377 16.16 -3.51 2.09
C SER A 377 17.51 -2.83 2.28
N ILE A 378 18.58 -3.58 2.50
CA ILE A 378 19.95 -3.06 2.57
C ILE A 378 20.38 -2.51 1.20
N ALA A 379 20.07 -3.22 0.11
CA ALA A 379 20.35 -2.76 -1.24
C ALA A 379 19.64 -1.41 -1.54
N ASN A 380 18.35 -1.31 -1.21
CA ASN A 380 17.58 -0.07 -1.36
C ASN A 380 18.15 1.08 -0.52
N HIS A 381 18.66 0.79 0.66
CA HIS A 381 19.32 1.79 1.50
C HIS A 381 20.58 2.33 0.83
N PHE A 382 21.49 1.47 0.39
CA PHE A 382 22.74 1.86 -0.24
C PHE A 382 22.56 2.53 -1.60
N GLU A 383 21.58 2.11 -2.41
CA GLU A 383 21.25 2.75 -3.69
C GLU A 383 20.99 4.26 -3.53
N ARG A 384 20.44 4.66 -2.39
CA ARG A 384 20.05 6.05 -2.12
C ARG A 384 21.04 6.80 -1.25
N GLU A 385 21.72 6.10 -0.36
CA GLU A 385 22.56 6.73 0.68
C GLU A 385 23.66 7.58 0.07
N GLU A 386 24.31 7.16 -1.04
CA GLU A 386 25.37 7.94 -1.69
C GLU A 386 24.86 9.30 -2.19
N ALA A 387 23.74 9.30 -2.91
CA ALA A 387 23.14 10.53 -3.44
C ALA A 387 22.67 11.47 -2.33
N LEU A 388 22.08 10.91 -1.27
CA LEU A 388 21.64 11.67 -0.10
C LEU A 388 22.83 12.21 0.70
N HIS A 389 23.91 11.43 0.85
CA HIS A 389 25.12 11.84 1.55
C HIS A 389 25.77 13.06 0.87
N LYS A 390 25.86 13.07 -0.47
CA LYS A 390 26.36 14.23 -1.24
C LYS A 390 25.55 15.51 -1.00
N ARG A 391 24.29 15.38 -0.61
CA ARG A 391 23.39 16.49 -0.27
C ARG A 391 23.38 16.82 1.24
N GLY A 392 24.25 16.19 2.02
CA GLY A 392 24.29 16.36 3.47
C GLY A 392 23.07 15.76 4.18
N ILE A 393 22.42 14.76 3.62
CA ILE A 393 21.24 14.10 4.17
C ILE A 393 21.62 12.69 4.60
N LYS A 394 21.49 12.40 5.89
CA LYS A 394 21.73 11.06 6.42
C LYS A 394 20.53 10.16 6.18
N ALA A 395 20.75 9.02 5.55
CA ALA A 395 19.72 8.01 5.35
C ALA A 395 19.52 7.12 6.58
N LEU A 396 18.27 6.83 6.93
CA LEU A 396 17.88 5.86 7.95
C LEU A 396 16.93 4.83 7.36
N SER A 397 17.01 3.59 7.86
CA SER A 397 16.10 2.50 7.51
C SER A 397 15.42 1.93 8.75
N LEU A 398 14.11 1.65 8.66
CA LEU A 398 13.30 1.12 9.75
C LEU A 398 12.81 -0.28 9.40
N PHE A 399 13.08 -1.24 10.29
CA PHE A 399 12.70 -2.64 10.15
C PHE A 399 11.65 -3.01 11.19
N PHE A 400 10.46 -3.40 10.75
CA PHE A 400 9.42 -3.97 11.61
C PHE A 400 9.54 -5.48 11.63
N ILE A 401 9.87 -6.03 12.80
CA ILE A 401 10.09 -7.47 13.02
C ILE A 401 8.93 -8.11 13.76
N ASP A 402 8.78 -9.41 13.58
CA ASP A 402 7.74 -10.24 14.18
C ASP A 402 8.08 -10.71 15.59
N SER A 403 9.37 -10.85 15.93
CA SER A 403 9.82 -11.35 17.22
C SER A 403 11.12 -10.70 17.66
N VAL A 404 11.17 -10.28 18.93
CA VAL A 404 12.39 -9.75 19.57
C VAL A 404 13.48 -10.80 19.63
N ALA A 405 13.14 -12.07 19.92
CA ALA A 405 14.10 -13.17 20.03
C ALA A 405 14.86 -13.43 18.70
N LYS A 406 14.26 -13.11 17.54
CA LYS A 406 14.93 -13.20 16.24
C LYS A 406 16.01 -12.14 16.02
N TYR A 407 16.02 -11.07 16.82
CA TYR A 407 17.03 -10.02 16.76
C TYR A 407 17.98 -10.02 17.98
N MET A 408 17.45 -10.27 19.17
CA MET A 408 18.22 -10.37 20.42
C MET A 408 18.31 -11.84 20.82
N PRO A 409 19.53 -12.41 21.00
CA PRO A 409 19.65 -13.81 21.36
C PRO A 409 19.02 -14.06 22.73
N GLU A 410 18.18 -15.10 22.82
CA GLU A 410 17.55 -15.54 24.06
C GLU A 410 17.95 -16.99 24.32
N GLY A 411 18.77 -17.22 25.34
CA GLY A 411 19.31 -18.54 25.67
C GLY A 411 20.20 -19.10 24.56
N THR A 412 19.87 -20.28 24.04
CA THR A 412 20.61 -20.96 22.96
C THR A 412 20.05 -20.65 21.55
N LYS A 413 18.94 -19.88 21.44
CA LYS A 413 18.32 -19.58 20.16
C LYS A 413 19.12 -18.52 19.40
N PRO A 414 19.46 -18.75 18.11
CA PRO A 414 20.19 -17.77 17.32
C PRO A 414 19.31 -16.59 16.96
N ALA A 415 19.87 -15.38 16.98
CA ALA A 415 19.20 -14.15 16.54
C ALA A 415 19.18 -14.09 15.00
N VAL A 416 18.33 -14.87 14.35
CA VAL A 416 18.36 -15.14 12.89
C VAL A 416 18.23 -13.88 12.04
N ILE A 417 17.39 -12.91 12.43
CA ILE A 417 17.24 -11.61 11.73
C ILE A 417 18.53 -10.80 11.84
N ARG A 418 19.12 -10.71 13.03
CA ARG A 418 20.38 -9.98 13.25
C ARG A 418 21.51 -10.60 12.46
N VAL A 419 21.67 -11.92 12.51
CA VAL A 419 22.71 -12.67 11.78
C VAL A 419 22.54 -12.48 10.27
N ALA A 420 21.33 -12.58 9.74
CA ALA A 420 21.06 -12.34 8.33
C ALA A 420 21.40 -10.89 7.93
N PHE A 421 20.97 -9.91 8.73
CA PHE A 421 21.27 -8.50 8.49
C PHE A 421 22.79 -8.25 8.45
N GLU A 422 23.53 -8.64 9.47
CA GLU A 422 24.97 -8.40 9.54
C GLU A 422 25.73 -9.09 8.39
N ARG A 423 25.32 -10.29 7.98
CA ARG A 423 25.88 -11.01 6.83
C ARG A 423 25.66 -10.25 5.51
N HIS A 424 24.43 -9.86 5.20
CA HIS A 424 24.10 -9.18 3.95
C HIS A 424 24.66 -7.75 3.92
N TYR A 425 24.68 -7.08 5.06
CA TYR A 425 25.30 -5.76 5.19
C TYR A 425 26.81 -5.81 4.88
N ARG A 426 27.56 -6.78 5.45
CA ARG A 426 29.00 -6.95 5.16
C ARG A 426 29.24 -7.22 3.68
N ALA A 427 28.46 -8.10 3.08
CA ALA A 427 28.63 -8.46 1.67
C ALA A 427 28.40 -7.27 0.74
N GLN A 428 27.31 -6.53 0.93
CA GLN A 428 26.98 -5.38 0.10
C GLN A 428 27.93 -4.18 0.34
N LEU A 429 28.32 -3.94 1.61
CA LEU A 429 29.31 -2.93 1.93
C LEU A 429 30.66 -3.22 1.27
N ALA A 430 31.13 -4.48 1.28
CA ALA A 430 32.36 -4.86 0.62
C ALA A 430 32.31 -4.63 -0.90
N GLN A 431 31.18 -4.95 -1.54
CA GLN A 431 30.98 -4.66 -2.98
C GLN A 431 30.97 -3.16 -3.26
N LEU A 432 30.30 -2.37 -2.41
CA LEU A 432 30.22 -0.92 -2.59
C LEU A 432 31.58 -0.25 -2.45
N LEU A 433 32.41 -0.66 -1.48
CA LEU A 433 33.76 -0.14 -1.27
C LEU A 433 34.74 -0.48 -2.42
N GLN A 434 34.42 -1.47 -3.28
CA GLN A 434 35.20 -1.78 -4.46
C GLN A 434 34.94 -0.84 -5.65
N LYS A 435 33.88 -0.03 -5.63
CA LYS A 435 33.59 0.92 -6.70
C LYS A 435 34.70 1.98 -6.80
N PRO A 436 35.33 2.15 -7.98
CA PRO A 436 36.46 3.10 -8.12
C PRO A 436 36.03 4.57 -8.04
N ASP A 437 34.80 4.87 -8.44
CA ASP A 437 34.20 6.20 -8.57
C ASP A 437 33.40 6.64 -7.34
N LEU A 438 33.50 5.90 -6.22
CA LEU A 438 32.80 6.23 -4.99
C LEU A 438 33.31 7.55 -4.40
N ASP A 439 32.41 8.46 -4.06
CA ASP A 439 32.74 9.72 -3.40
C ASP A 439 33.63 9.53 -2.18
N ALA A 440 34.71 10.33 -2.06
CA ALA A 440 35.71 10.15 -1.02
C ALA A 440 35.16 10.35 0.41
N GLY A 441 34.24 11.31 0.60
CA GLY A 441 33.60 11.57 1.87
C GLY A 441 32.67 10.42 2.28
N TYR A 442 31.90 9.92 1.30
CA TYR A 442 31.04 8.78 1.52
C TYR A 442 31.83 7.50 1.75
N ARG A 443 32.95 7.29 1.02
CA ARG A 443 33.87 6.17 1.27
C ARG A 443 34.36 6.15 2.71
N ALA A 444 34.87 7.28 3.24
CA ALA A 444 35.34 7.40 4.61
C ALA A 444 34.21 7.12 5.64
N TYR A 445 32.97 7.56 5.33
CA TYR A 445 31.80 7.27 6.16
C TYR A 445 31.47 5.78 6.20
N LEU A 446 31.58 5.07 5.07
CA LEU A 446 31.37 3.63 4.96
C LEU A 446 32.49 2.82 5.66
N GLU A 447 33.75 3.19 5.48
CA GLU A 447 34.90 2.54 6.10
C GLU A 447 34.85 2.60 7.62
N ARG A 448 34.40 3.72 8.18
CA ARG A 448 34.16 3.85 9.63
C ARG A 448 33.10 2.86 10.12
N SER A 449 32.06 2.63 9.35
CA SER A 449 31.01 1.66 9.69
C SER A 449 31.43 0.21 9.45
N ALA A 450 32.39 -0.05 8.56
CA ALA A 450 32.97 -1.37 8.34
C ALA A 450 33.78 -1.87 9.53
N ALA A 451 34.39 -0.97 10.29
CA ALA A 451 35.21 -1.30 11.46
C ALA A 451 34.40 -1.94 12.60
N ASP A 452 33.14 -1.54 12.77
CA ASP A 452 32.23 -2.11 13.78
C ASP A 452 30.76 -2.05 13.30
N ILE A 453 30.29 -3.15 12.74
CA ILE A 453 28.94 -3.26 12.23
C ILE A 453 27.87 -3.16 13.33
N GLY A 454 28.19 -3.57 14.56
CA GLY A 454 27.28 -3.47 15.69
C GLY A 454 26.86 -2.04 16.03
N ARG A 455 27.57 -1.03 15.51
CA ARG A 455 27.23 0.40 15.67
C ARG A 455 26.22 0.90 14.65
N VAL A 456 26.09 0.23 13.50
CA VAL A 456 25.20 0.71 12.40
C VAL A 456 23.74 0.33 12.59
N HIS A 457 23.46 -0.65 13.45
CA HIS A 457 22.08 -1.11 13.71
C HIS A 457 21.79 -1.28 15.20
N LYS A 458 20.57 -0.99 15.60
CA LYS A 458 20.08 -1.18 16.98
C LYS A 458 18.60 -1.56 16.98
N GLY A 459 18.20 -2.31 18.01
CA GLY A 459 16.82 -2.67 18.29
C GLY A 459 16.17 -1.71 19.30
N TYR A 460 14.88 -1.36 19.07
CA TYR A 460 14.07 -0.65 20.05
C TYR A 460 12.80 -1.47 20.33
N PHE A 461 12.66 -1.99 21.55
CA PHE A 461 11.59 -2.88 21.97
C PHE A 461 10.98 -2.42 23.29
N ALA A 462 9.64 -2.36 23.38
CA ALA A 462 8.92 -1.75 24.51
C ALA A 462 9.05 -2.49 25.85
N ARG A 463 9.58 -3.70 25.89
CA ARG A 463 9.64 -4.57 27.08
C ARG A 463 11.04 -5.11 27.41
N SER A 464 12.09 -4.65 26.74
CA SER A 464 13.44 -5.10 27.08
C SER A 464 13.90 -4.41 28.36
N HIS A 465 14.17 -5.20 29.41
CA HIS A 465 14.97 -4.77 30.56
C HIS A 465 16.43 -4.88 30.12
N SER A 466 17.04 -3.73 29.88
CA SER A 466 18.22 -3.69 29.04
C SER A 466 19.53 -3.47 29.78
N GLU A 467 20.61 -3.91 29.16
CA GLU A 467 21.98 -3.51 29.48
C GLU A 467 22.18 -2.02 29.14
N LYS A 468 23.16 -1.35 29.82
CA LYS A 468 23.43 0.10 29.66
C LYS A 468 23.54 0.60 28.21
N GLY A 469 24.06 -0.23 27.29
CA GLY A 469 24.19 0.13 25.88
C GLY A 469 22.87 0.26 25.10
N GLU A 470 21.80 -0.36 25.57
CA GLU A 470 20.45 -0.25 24.96
C GLU A 470 19.74 1.00 25.45
N GLU A 471 19.95 1.42 26.70
CA GLU A 471 19.40 2.67 27.22
C GLU A 471 19.92 3.87 26.44
N GLU A 472 21.20 3.86 26.06
CA GLU A 472 21.81 4.91 25.21
C GLU A 472 21.22 4.91 23.79
N ALA A 473 21.00 3.74 23.20
CA ALA A 473 20.36 3.63 21.88
C ALA A 473 18.89 4.10 21.90
N ILE A 474 18.14 3.74 22.95
CA ILE A 474 16.77 4.19 23.18
C ILE A 474 16.72 5.72 23.33
N LYS A 475 17.64 6.30 24.12
CA LYS A 475 17.77 7.74 24.29
C LYS A 475 18.08 8.44 22.97
N LEU A 476 19.01 7.90 22.18
CA LEU A 476 19.38 8.42 20.86
C LEU A 476 18.18 8.40 19.89
N ILE A 477 17.44 7.28 19.82
CA ILE A 477 16.31 7.09 18.90
C ILE A 477 15.14 8.01 19.29
N LEU A 478 14.80 8.12 20.58
CA LEU A 478 13.60 8.83 21.03
C LEU A 478 13.83 10.31 21.38
N GLN A 479 14.94 10.63 22.02
CA GLN A 479 15.16 11.93 22.65
C GLN A 479 16.18 12.79 21.93
N GLU A 480 17.23 12.18 21.35
CA GLU A 480 18.33 12.90 20.70
C GLU A 480 18.21 12.79 19.16
N LYS A 481 17.06 13.16 18.62
CA LYS A 481 16.75 13.02 17.18
C LYS A 481 17.75 13.77 16.29
N GLU A 482 18.18 14.94 16.72
CA GLU A 482 19.14 15.77 16.00
C GLU A 482 20.51 15.08 15.89
N LYS A 483 20.94 14.42 16.96
CA LYS A 483 22.17 13.64 16.98
C LYS A 483 22.08 12.38 16.13
N LEU A 484 20.90 11.73 16.10
CA LEU A 484 20.65 10.59 15.21
C LEU A 484 20.78 10.98 13.74
N LEU A 485 20.41 12.21 13.37
CA LEU A 485 20.51 12.73 12.00
C LEU A 485 21.93 13.19 11.63
N SER A 486 22.84 13.33 12.58
CA SER A 486 24.23 13.72 12.31
C SER A 486 25.02 12.53 11.72
N PHE A 487 25.92 12.83 10.77
CA PHE A 487 26.91 11.86 10.28
C PHE A 487 27.93 11.41 11.31
N GLU A 488 28.01 12.09 12.47
CA GLU A 488 28.87 11.66 13.59
C GLU A 488 28.35 10.36 14.23
N THR A 489 27.06 10.04 14.06
CA THR A 489 26.44 8.83 14.57
C THR A 489 26.40 7.76 13.49
N ASP A 490 26.95 6.56 13.76
CA ASP A 490 26.99 5.47 12.78
C ASP A 490 25.65 4.74 12.65
N LEU A 491 24.72 4.89 13.61
CA LEU A 491 23.41 4.23 13.58
C LEU A 491 22.59 4.65 12.36
N ARG A 492 22.21 3.68 11.52
CA ARG A 492 21.45 3.86 10.28
C ARG A 492 20.25 2.93 10.17
N PHE A 493 20.30 1.75 10.78
CA PHE A 493 19.27 0.73 10.71
C PHE A 493 18.63 0.50 12.08
N ILE A 494 17.33 0.69 12.15
CA ILE A 494 16.56 0.62 13.40
C ILE A 494 15.60 -0.55 13.30
N PHE A 495 15.66 -1.48 14.24
CA PHE A 495 14.74 -2.60 14.35
C PHE A 495 13.70 -2.35 15.43
N SER A 496 12.44 -2.58 15.15
CA SER A 496 11.35 -2.39 16.10
C SER A 496 10.29 -3.46 15.91
N MET A 497 9.69 -3.92 17.02
CA MET A 497 8.53 -4.80 16.96
C MET A 497 7.25 -3.98 17.03
N TRP A 498 7.03 -3.24 18.10
CA TRP A 498 5.78 -2.49 18.34
C TRP A 498 6.04 -1.06 18.84
N ALA A 499 7.20 -0.86 19.42
CA ALA A 499 7.50 0.30 20.23
C ALA A 499 7.54 1.61 19.43
N LEU A 500 7.80 1.57 18.14
CA LEU A 500 7.83 2.74 17.25
C LEU A 500 6.56 2.92 16.41
N GLN A 501 5.49 2.17 16.68
CA GLN A 501 4.24 2.33 15.93
C GLN A 501 3.53 3.66 16.21
N GLU A 502 3.73 4.22 17.41
CA GLU A 502 3.11 5.48 17.80
C GLU A 502 4.15 6.45 18.38
N GLY A 503 4.02 7.73 18.03
CA GLY A 503 4.79 8.83 18.66
C GLY A 503 6.24 9.02 18.22
N TRP A 504 6.82 8.12 17.45
CA TRP A 504 8.16 8.32 16.88
C TRP A 504 8.06 8.82 15.44
N ASP A 505 8.83 9.86 15.16
CA ASP A 505 8.84 10.56 13.89
C ASP A 505 10.26 11.02 13.56
N ASN A 506 10.84 10.47 12.53
CA ASN A 506 12.13 10.90 12.03
C ASN A 506 12.02 11.27 10.55
N PRO A 507 12.48 12.47 10.13
CA PRO A 507 12.33 12.92 8.75
C PRO A 507 13.17 12.13 7.75
N ASN A 508 14.27 11.52 8.19
CA ASN A 508 15.23 10.89 7.29
C ASN A 508 15.07 9.36 7.18
N ILE A 509 13.87 8.83 7.39
CA ILE A 509 13.55 7.46 7.03
C ILE A 509 13.31 7.38 5.51
N PHE A 510 14.12 6.57 4.82
CA PHE A 510 14.02 6.39 3.36
C PHE A 510 13.72 4.96 2.95
N THR A 511 13.97 3.99 3.83
CA THR A 511 13.62 2.59 3.61
C THR A 511 12.84 2.06 4.80
N LEU A 512 11.71 1.42 4.52
CA LEU A 512 10.89 0.73 5.49
C LEU A 512 10.81 -0.75 5.10
N CYS A 513 11.32 -1.60 5.97
CA CYS A 513 11.33 -3.05 5.77
C CYS A 513 10.25 -3.69 6.65
N LYS A 514 9.36 -4.47 6.04
CA LYS A 514 8.29 -5.15 6.76
C LYS A 514 8.54 -6.65 6.80
N LEU A 515 9.05 -7.13 7.92
CA LEU A 515 9.28 -8.56 8.20
C LEU A 515 8.11 -9.20 8.98
N ALA A 516 7.28 -8.38 9.63
CA ALA A 516 6.09 -8.83 10.34
C ALA A 516 4.84 -8.76 9.44
N PRO A 517 4.02 -9.82 9.35
CA PRO A 517 2.74 -9.75 8.66
C PRO A 517 1.78 -8.81 9.40
N SER A 518 0.94 -8.06 8.68
CA SER A 518 -0.15 -7.32 9.29
C SER A 518 -1.42 -7.43 8.45
N ASN A 519 -2.51 -7.84 9.09
CA ASN A 519 -3.81 -7.98 8.42
C ASN A 519 -4.69 -6.72 8.58
N SER A 520 -4.29 -5.75 9.42
CA SER A 520 -5.04 -4.51 9.63
C SER A 520 -4.62 -3.44 8.63
N LYS A 521 -5.57 -2.93 7.84
CA LYS A 521 -5.36 -1.82 6.90
C LYS A 521 -4.86 -0.56 7.62
N ILE A 522 -5.49 -0.19 8.73
CA ILE A 522 -5.12 1.00 9.53
C ILE A 522 -3.67 0.92 10.03
N THR A 523 -3.21 -0.26 10.42
CA THR A 523 -1.83 -0.46 10.88
C THR A 523 -0.83 -0.26 9.74
N LYS A 524 -1.17 -0.64 8.50
CA LYS A 524 -0.29 -0.45 7.33
C LYS A 524 0.01 1.02 7.07
N LEU A 525 -1.02 1.88 6.99
CA LEU A 525 -0.84 3.32 6.79
C LEU A 525 -0.08 3.99 7.94
N GLN A 526 -0.36 3.60 9.18
CA GLN A 526 0.33 4.15 10.35
C GLN A 526 1.82 3.81 10.37
N GLN A 527 2.20 2.59 9.94
CA GLN A 527 3.61 2.19 9.81
C GLN A 527 4.31 3.01 8.73
N ILE A 528 3.69 3.16 7.56
CA ILE A 528 4.23 3.94 6.45
C ILE A 528 4.33 5.41 6.81
N GLY A 529 3.33 5.95 7.50
CA GLY A 529 3.29 7.35 7.96
C GLY A 529 4.54 7.80 8.73
N ARG A 530 5.28 6.85 9.35
CA ARG A 530 6.54 7.15 10.04
C ARG A 530 7.66 7.60 9.10
N GLY A 531 7.64 7.15 7.86
CA GLY A 531 8.63 7.50 6.84
C GLY A 531 8.22 8.66 5.93
N LEU A 532 7.00 9.19 6.05
CA LEU A 532 6.49 10.19 5.11
C LEU A 532 6.99 11.63 5.33
N ARG A 533 7.65 11.93 6.45
CA ARG A 533 8.17 13.28 6.68
C ARG A 533 9.22 13.66 5.66
N LEU A 534 9.19 14.94 5.25
CA LEU A 534 10.20 15.50 4.34
C LEU A 534 11.59 15.46 4.96
N ALA A 535 12.58 15.13 4.14
CA ALA A 535 13.97 15.00 4.50
C ALA A 535 14.57 16.33 5.00
N VAL A 536 15.54 16.22 5.92
CA VAL A 536 16.34 17.35 6.38
C VAL A 536 17.84 17.09 6.21
N ASN A 537 18.60 18.16 5.94
CA ASN A 537 20.06 18.11 5.83
C ASN A 537 20.74 18.15 7.21
N GLN A 538 22.09 18.25 7.24
CA GLN A 538 22.88 18.35 8.46
C GLN A 538 22.64 19.66 9.25
N GLN A 539 22.09 20.70 8.61
CA GLN A 539 21.66 21.95 9.25
C GLN A 539 20.23 21.87 9.78
N LEU A 540 19.57 20.70 9.65
CA LEU A 540 18.17 20.45 10.00
C LEU A 540 17.17 21.27 9.19
N GLU A 541 17.58 21.71 7.99
CA GLU A 541 16.73 22.39 7.03
C GLU A 541 16.01 21.37 6.15
N ARG A 542 14.73 21.61 5.92
CA ARG A 542 13.93 20.75 5.02
C ARG A 542 14.32 20.98 3.57
N VAL A 543 14.29 19.90 2.78
CA VAL A 543 14.33 19.99 1.31
C VAL A 543 13.06 20.73 0.86
N GLN A 544 13.26 21.86 0.20
CA GLN A 544 12.16 22.75 -0.19
C GLN A 544 11.42 22.17 -1.41
N SER A 545 10.13 22.51 -1.55
CA SER A 545 9.27 21.98 -2.62
C SER A 545 9.66 22.46 -4.03
N ASP A 546 10.46 23.51 -4.14
CA ASP A 546 11.01 24.06 -5.38
C ASP A 546 12.39 23.47 -5.76
N ASP A 547 12.99 22.62 -4.91
CA ASP A 547 14.23 21.90 -5.24
C ASP A 547 13.95 20.96 -6.44
N PRO A 548 14.74 21.06 -7.54
CA PRO A 548 14.56 20.19 -8.71
C PRO A 548 14.63 18.68 -8.38
N ALA A 549 15.39 18.30 -7.35
CA ALA A 549 15.50 16.92 -6.88
C ALA A 549 14.50 16.58 -5.77
N PHE A 550 13.47 17.41 -5.51
CA PHE A 550 12.54 17.21 -4.40
C PHE A 550 11.90 15.82 -4.41
N ASP A 551 11.37 15.40 -5.57
CA ASP A 551 10.66 14.12 -5.69
C ASP A 551 11.62 12.92 -5.58
N GLU A 552 12.86 13.07 -6.05
CA GLU A 552 13.90 12.05 -5.92
C GLU A 552 14.38 11.90 -4.48
N VAL A 553 14.61 13.02 -3.79
CA VAL A 553 15.05 13.01 -2.39
C VAL A 553 13.92 12.57 -1.46
N ASN A 554 12.71 13.11 -1.65
CA ASN A 554 11.57 12.84 -0.79
C ASN A 554 10.76 11.63 -1.23
N GLU A 555 11.38 10.47 -1.25
CA GLU A 555 10.78 9.19 -1.55
C GLU A 555 11.06 8.18 -0.44
N LEU A 556 10.02 7.45 -0.02
CA LEU A 556 10.10 6.33 0.92
C LEU A 556 9.97 5.02 0.16
N VAL A 557 10.97 4.15 0.27
CA VAL A 557 10.89 2.78 -0.27
C VAL A 557 10.38 1.83 0.80
N VAL A 558 9.27 1.14 0.51
CA VAL A 558 8.68 0.13 1.39
C VAL A 558 8.94 -1.25 0.80
N VAL A 559 9.66 -2.10 1.52
CA VAL A 559 10.01 -3.45 1.08
C VAL A 559 9.06 -4.45 1.73
N VAL A 560 8.34 -5.21 0.91
CA VAL A 560 7.33 -6.18 1.34
C VAL A 560 7.50 -7.52 0.61
N PRO A 561 7.06 -8.65 1.19
CA PRO A 561 7.04 -9.92 0.47
C PRO A 561 5.99 -9.92 -0.65
N ALA A 562 6.23 -10.71 -1.71
CA ALA A 562 5.30 -10.86 -2.84
C ALA A 562 3.93 -11.43 -2.45
N SER A 563 3.84 -12.12 -1.30
CA SER A 563 2.57 -12.55 -0.71
C SER A 563 1.66 -11.37 -0.30
N GLU A 564 2.21 -10.18 -0.13
CA GLU A 564 1.48 -8.92 0.00
C GLU A 564 1.33 -8.20 -1.36
N GLY A 565 1.21 -8.94 -2.47
CA GLY A 565 1.14 -8.39 -3.84
C GLY A 565 0.07 -7.33 -4.08
N ASN A 566 -1.01 -7.34 -3.29
CA ASN A 566 -2.04 -6.30 -3.29
C ASN A 566 -1.75 -5.16 -2.30
N PHE A 567 -0.51 -5.04 -1.82
CA PHE A 567 -0.13 -4.02 -0.84
C PHE A 567 -0.31 -2.60 -1.39
N VAL A 568 0.07 -2.39 -2.64
CA VAL A 568 -0.09 -1.09 -3.33
C VAL A 568 -1.56 -0.75 -3.48
N GLU A 569 -2.37 -1.69 -4.01
CA GLU A 569 -3.80 -1.52 -4.18
C GLU A 569 -4.52 -1.33 -2.84
N ALA A 570 -4.09 -2.04 -1.80
CA ALA A 570 -4.65 -1.89 -0.46
C ALA A 570 -4.37 -0.49 0.12
N ILE A 571 -3.14 0.02 -0.04
CA ILE A 571 -2.79 1.37 0.41
C ILE A 571 -3.51 2.43 -0.42
N GLN A 572 -3.55 2.28 -1.74
CA GLN A 572 -4.27 3.20 -2.61
C GLN A 572 -5.76 3.25 -2.29
N SER A 573 -6.39 2.08 -2.07
CA SER A 573 -7.78 1.99 -1.63
C SER A 573 -8.01 2.64 -0.27
N GLU A 574 -7.05 2.52 0.65
CA GLU A 574 -7.15 3.10 1.98
C GLU A 574 -6.95 4.62 1.95
N ILE A 575 -6.00 5.12 1.16
CA ILE A 575 -5.84 6.55 0.89
C ILE A 575 -7.13 7.12 0.29
N ALA A 576 -7.70 6.44 -0.71
CA ALA A 576 -8.95 6.84 -1.33
C ALA A 576 -10.15 6.79 -0.35
N ALA A 577 -10.23 5.77 0.51
CA ALA A 577 -11.29 5.63 1.51
C ALA A 577 -11.21 6.67 2.65
N HIS A 578 -10.03 7.24 2.89
CA HIS A 578 -9.81 8.28 3.90
C HIS A 578 -9.76 9.68 3.30
N SER A 579 -9.71 9.81 1.98
CA SER A 579 -9.87 11.09 1.30
C SER A 579 -11.29 11.62 1.51
N VAL A 580 -11.40 12.91 1.76
CA VAL A 580 -12.70 13.61 1.89
C VAL A 580 -13.40 13.69 0.53
N GLN A 581 -12.63 13.63 -0.55
CA GLN A 581 -13.11 13.39 -1.90
C GLN A 581 -13.07 11.87 -2.14
N ARG A 582 -14.23 11.23 -2.22
CA ARG A 582 -14.33 9.79 -2.55
C ARG A 582 -13.84 9.57 -3.97
N VAL A 583 -12.64 9.01 -4.11
CA VAL A 583 -12.13 8.59 -5.41
C VAL A 583 -12.23 7.07 -5.49
N ALA A 584 -13.32 6.58 -6.04
CA ALA A 584 -13.51 5.14 -6.29
C ALA A 584 -12.98 4.79 -7.70
N ARG A 585 -12.37 3.60 -7.86
CA ARG A 585 -12.03 3.06 -9.18
C ARG A 585 -13.28 2.71 -10.00
N VAL A 586 -14.40 2.54 -9.33
CA VAL A 586 -15.69 2.16 -9.90
C VAL A 586 -16.55 3.40 -9.98
N PHE A 587 -17.08 3.70 -11.15
CA PHE A 587 -18.11 4.71 -11.38
C PHE A 587 -19.48 4.10 -11.05
N ASP A 588 -19.92 4.24 -9.82
CA ASP A 588 -21.24 3.82 -9.40
C ASP A 588 -22.25 4.99 -9.38
N ASP A 589 -23.50 4.67 -9.10
CA ASP A 589 -24.58 5.66 -9.00
C ASP A 589 -24.30 6.74 -7.95
N ALA A 590 -23.53 6.42 -6.90
CA ALA A 590 -23.15 7.40 -5.87
C ALA A 590 -22.16 8.44 -6.43
N VAL A 591 -21.20 7.98 -7.24
CA VAL A 591 -20.22 8.85 -7.92
C VAL A 591 -20.91 9.78 -8.92
N LEU A 592 -21.84 9.26 -9.71
CA LEU A 592 -22.61 10.08 -10.65
C LEU A 592 -23.47 11.15 -9.93
N ALA A 593 -24.07 10.80 -8.80
CA ALA A 593 -24.87 11.73 -7.99
C ALA A 593 -24.02 12.86 -7.40
N GLU A 594 -22.74 12.60 -7.04
CA GLU A 594 -21.80 13.64 -6.57
C GLU A 594 -21.51 14.69 -7.64
N PHE A 595 -21.65 14.34 -8.92
CA PHE A 595 -21.51 15.28 -10.05
C PHE A 595 -22.83 15.97 -10.46
N GLY A 596 -23.88 15.83 -9.66
CA GLY A 596 -25.19 16.37 -9.98
C GLY A 596 -25.89 15.66 -11.13
N VAL A 597 -25.43 14.45 -11.48
CA VAL A 597 -26.04 13.60 -12.50
C VAL A 597 -26.93 12.59 -11.80
N ALA A 598 -28.25 12.67 -11.99
CA ALA A 598 -29.17 11.74 -11.37
C ALA A 598 -28.90 10.30 -11.88
N PRO A 599 -28.70 9.33 -10.95
CA PRO A 599 -28.44 7.93 -11.31
C PRO A 599 -29.54 7.34 -12.20
N SER A 600 -29.16 6.37 -13.03
CA SER A 600 -30.05 5.64 -13.92
C SER A 600 -30.86 6.53 -14.89
N THR A 601 -30.35 7.70 -15.24
CA THR A 601 -30.97 8.63 -16.19
C THR A 601 -30.33 8.52 -17.57
N ARG A 602 -31.02 9.08 -18.61
CA ARG A 602 -30.44 9.20 -19.96
C ARG A 602 -29.15 10.05 -19.97
N VAL A 603 -29.02 11.00 -19.03
CA VAL A 603 -27.82 11.83 -18.89
C VAL A 603 -26.68 11.01 -18.31
N ALA A 604 -26.93 10.20 -17.27
CA ALA A 604 -25.96 9.30 -16.68
C ALA A 604 -25.39 8.33 -17.74
N ASN A 605 -26.25 7.67 -18.51
CA ASN A 605 -25.81 6.76 -19.57
C ASN A 605 -24.93 7.47 -20.62
N ARG A 606 -25.31 8.71 -21.05
CA ARG A 606 -24.47 9.49 -21.98
C ARG A 606 -23.10 9.83 -21.43
N VAL A 607 -23.00 10.11 -20.13
CA VAL A 607 -21.71 10.34 -19.46
C VAL A 607 -20.86 9.10 -19.52
N LEU A 608 -21.43 7.95 -19.16
CA LEU A 608 -20.72 6.67 -19.18
C LEU A 608 -20.30 6.28 -20.60
N ASP A 609 -21.21 6.44 -21.58
CA ASP A 609 -20.93 6.16 -22.99
C ASP A 609 -19.79 7.06 -23.53
N GLU A 610 -19.79 8.35 -23.20
CA GLU A 610 -18.77 9.28 -23.65
C GLU A 610 -17.40 8.99 -23.00
N LEU A 611 -17.38 8.72 -21.69
CA LEU A 611 -16.15 8.33 -20.99
C LEU A 611 -15.61 6.98 -21.48
N ALA A 612 -16.49 6.04 -21.84
CA ALA A 612 -16.11 4.78 -22.46
C ALA A 612 -15.56 4.98 -23.88
N ALA A 613 -16.22 5.84 -24.68
CA ALA A 613 -15.75 6.19 -26.03
C ALA A 613 -14.37 6.88 -26.01
N LEU A 614 -14.10 7.66 -24.97
CA LEU A 614 -12.79 8.28 -24.71
C LEU A 614 -11.77 7.27 -24.14
N GLY A 615 -12.18 6.04 -23.83
CA GLY A 615 -11.32 5.03 -23.21
C GLY A 615 -10.91 5.38 -21.77
N VAL A 616 -11.61 6.29 -21.12
CA VAL A 616 -11.39 6.67 -19.72
C VAL A 616 -11.89 5.59 -18.78
N ILE A 617 -13.04 4.98 -19.13
CA ILE A 617 -13.65 3.89 -18.40
C ILE A 617 -13.86 2.67 -19.30
N SER A 618 -13.97 1.50 -18.68
CA SER A 618 -14.53 0.28 -19.25
C SER A 618 -15.89 0.02 -18.65
N LEU A 619 -16.89 -0.18 -19.47
CA LEU A 619 -18.19 -0.68 -19.05
C LEU A 619 -18.16 -2.21 -19.10
N ASP A 620 -18.55 -2.84 -18.02
CA ASP A 620 -18.78 -4.29 -17.99
C ASP A 620 -20.19 -4.58 -18.53
N ASP A 621 -20.26 -5.29 -19.65
CA ASP A 621 -21.51 -5.56 -20.37
C ASP A 621 -22.53 -6.39 -19.56
N VAL A 622 -22.09 -7.04 -18.47
CA VAL A 622 -22.92 -7.93 -17.66
C VAL A 622 -23.43 -7.26 -16.40
N SER A 623 -22.54 -6.55 -15.69
CA SER A 623 -22.87 -5.87 -14.43
C SER A 623 -23.27 -4.41 -14.61
N GLY A 624 -23.01 -3.82 -15.79
CA GLY A 624 -23.17 -2.38 -16.04
C GLY A 624 -22.18 -1.53 -15.25
N GLN A 625 -21.17 -2.14 -14.61
CA GLN A 625 -20.22 -1.45 -13.78
C GLN A 625 -19.14 -0.75 -14.63
N ALA A 626 -18.98 0.55 -14.42
CA ALA A 626 -17.96 1.34 -15.07
C ALA A 626 -16.67 1.36 -14.23
N THR A 627 -15.53 1.03 -14.85
CA THR A 627 -14.22 0.99 -14.19
C THR A 627 -13.23 1.88 -14.93
N LEU A 628 -12.45 2.69 -14.22
CA LEU A 628 -11.41 3.54 -14.81
C LEU A 628 -10.30 2.69 -15.45
N LEU A 629 -10.01 2.94 -16.72
CA LEU A 629 -9.06 2.18 -17.55
C LEU A 629 -7.81 2.95 -17.92
N LEU A 630 -7.93 4.28 -18.17
CA LEU A 630 -6.86 5.08 -18.73
C LEU A 630 -5.70 5.15 -17.75
N GLU A 631 -4.48 4.99 -18.24
CA GLU A 631 -3.29 5.21 -17.40
C GLU A 631 -3.05 6.71 -17.15
N ARG A 632 -2.39 7.03 -16.02
CA ARG A 632 -2.15 8.43 -15.59
C ARG A 632 -1.52 9.30 -16.67
N THR A 633 -0.47 8.80 -17.34
CA THR A 633 0.23 9.53 -18.41
C THR A 633 -0.68 9.81 -19.61
N ALA A 634 -1.48 8.83 -20.00
CA ALA A 634 -2.47 8.96 -21.06
C ALA A 634 -3.61 9.90 -20.68
N TYR A 635 -4.06 9.87 -19.42
CA TYR A 635 -5.04 10.81 -18.90
C TYR A 635 -4.52 12.25 -18.93
N LEU A 636 -3.32 12.50 -18.38
CA LEU A 636 -2.73 13.85 -18.34
C LEU A 636 -2.52 14.42 -19.74
N ALA A 637 -2.12 13.58 -20.72
CA ALA A 637 -1.95 14.03 -22.11
C ALA A 637 -3.27 14.40 -22.80
N ARG A 638 -4.40 13.87 -22.31
CA ARG A 638 -5.73 14.08 -22.91
C ARG A 638 -6.70 14.85 -21.99
N ARG A 639 -6.22 15.36 -20.89
CA ARG A 639 -7.02 16.00 -19.85
C ARG A 639 -7.98 17.08 -20.39
N ASP A 640 -7.45 17.99 -21.20
CA ASP A 640 -8.22 19.10 -21.76
C ASP A 640 -9.24 18.63 -22.84
N GLU A 641 -8.89 17.59 -23.60
CA GLU A 641 -9.78 16.92 -24.55
C GLU A 641 -10.98 16.30 -23.79
N ILE A 642 -10.71 15.59 -22.69
CA ILE A 642 -11.74 14.93 -21.87
C ILE A 642 -12.70 16.00 -21.31
N LEU A 643 -12.19 17.10 -20.76
CA LEU A 643 -13.05 18.19 -20.28
C LEU A 643 -13.91 18.79 -21.39
N ALA A 644 -13.29 19.08 -22.53
CA ALA A 644 -14.01 19.64 -23.67
C ALA A 644 -15.17 18.74 -24.11
N ARG A 645 -14.95 17.42 -24.13
CA ARG A 645 -15.98 16.44 -24.48
C ARG A 645 -17.07 16.34 -23.41
N LEU A 646 -16.71 16.29 -22.13
CA LEU A 646 -17.69 16.28 -21.03
C LEU A 646 -18.64 17.50 -21.10
N LYS A 647 -18.13 18.70 -21.41
CA LYS A 647 -18.93 19.91 -21.58
C LYS A 647 -19.91 19.85 -22.76
N THR A 648 -19.68 18.98 -23.75
CA THR A 648 -20.59 18.83 -24.91
C THR A 648 -21.74 17.88 -24.67
N ILE A 649 -21.80 17.16 -23.55
CA ILE A 649 -22.83 16.19 -23.24
C ILE A 649 -24.17 16.93 -22.96
N LYS A 650 -25.17 16.66 -23.78
CA LYS A 650 -26.48 17.31 -23.64
C LYS A 650 -27.18 16.93 -22.32
N GLY A 651 -27.42 17.94 -21.48
CA GLY A 651 -28.07 17.80 -20.17
C GLY A 651 -27.11 17.84 -18.99
N ILE A 652 -25.83 18.11 -19.20
CA ILE A 652 -24.84 18.39 -18.16
C ILE A 652 -24.61 19.89 -18.06
N GLU A 653 -24.58 20.42 -16.84
CA GLU A 653 -24.16 21.77 -16.58
C GLU A 653 -22.63 21.87 -16.63
N GLU A 654 -22.10 23.01 -17.04
CA GLU A 654 -20.64 23.22 -17.17
C GLU A 654 -19.92 22.95 -15.85
N GLN A 655 -20.49 23.33 -14.71
CA GLN A 655 -19.93 23.08 -13.39
C GLN A 655 -19.81 21.58 -13.09
N ASN A 656 -20.79 20.77 -13.52
CA ASN A 656 -20.76 19.32 -13.31
C ASN A 656 -19.65 18.66 -14.13
N ALA A 657 -19.38 19.12 -15.36
CA ALA A 657 -18.25 18.65 -16.15
C ALA A 657 -16.91 19.01 -15.49
N VAL A 658 -16.78 20.21 -14.91
CA VAL A 658 -15.59 20.61 -14.15
C VAL A 658 -15.41 19.77 -12.89
N ASN A 659 -16.48 19.45 -12.17
CA ASN A 659 -16.45 18.60 -11.00
C ASN A 659 -16.03 17.17 -11.35
N MET A 660 -16.51 16.60 -12.45
CA MET A 660 -16.09 15.30 -12.96
C MET A 660 -14.59 15.29 -13.31
N GLN A 661 -14.10 16.35 -13.94
CA GLN A 661 -12.67 16.44 -14.22
C GLN A 661 -11.86 16.54 -12.94
N ALA A 662 -12.28 17.33 -11.97
CA ALA A 662 -11.61 17.41 -10.67
C ALA A 662 -11.56 16.05 -9.95
N TYR A 663 -12.60 15.24 -10.10
CA TYR A 663 -12.61 13.86 -9.62
C TYR A 663 -11.59 12.97 -10.34
N LEU A 664 -11.55 13.02 -11.69
CA LEU A 664 -10.58 12.27 -12.47
C LEU A 664 -9.15 12.73 -12.16
N ASP A 665 -8.93 14.04 -12.01
CA ASP A 665 -7.65 14.60 -11.57
C ASP A 665 -7.24 14.01 -10.22
N ALA A 666 -8.16 14.02 -9.25
CA ALA A 666 -7.95 13.47 -7.92
C ALA A 666 -7.61 11.96 -7.96
N TYR A 667 -8.33 11.19 -8.78
CA TYR A 667 -8.07 9.77 -8.97
C TYR A 667 -6.67 9.50 -9.51
N TYR A 668 -6.32 10.15 -10.62
CA TYR A 668 -5.03 9.91 -11.28
C TYR A 668 -3.84 10.49 -10.52
N GLU A 669 -4.04 11.51 -9.69
CA GLU A 669 -3.01 12.03 -8.81
C GLU A 669 -2.80 11.15 -7.56
N SER A 670 -3.85 10.48 -7.04
CA SER A 670 -3.70 9.53 -5.94
C SER A 670 -2.79 8.35 -6.28
N TYR A 671 -2.85 7.88 -7.53
CA TYR A 671 -1.93 6.85 -8.04
C TYR A 671 -0.46 7.28 -8.07
N GLY A 672 -0.17 8.59 -8.05
CA GLY A 672 1.19 9.11 -8.02
C GLY A 672 1.86 9.01 -6.66
N GLN A 673 1.10 8.90 -5.55
CA GLN A 673 1.66 8.85 -4.20
C GLN A 673 2.32 7.52 -3.87
N VAL A 674 1.75 6.41 -4.34
CA VAL A 674 2.27 5.06 -4.08
C VAL A 674 2.63 4.40 -5.41
N LYS A 675 3.89 4.08 -5.59
CA LYS A 675 4.43 3.45 -6.80
C LYS A 675 5.07 2.11 -6.44
N ARG A 676 5.02 1.16 -7.37
CA ARG A 676 5.90 0.00 -7.31
C ARG A 676 7.31 0.43 -7.75
N LYS A 677 8.35 -0.13 -7.17
CA LYS A 677 9.73 0.17 -7.59
C LYS A 677 9.94 -0.17 -9.07
N GLU A 678 9.24 -1.18 -9.55
CA GLU A 678 9.21 -1.62 -10.95
C GLU A 678 8.60 -0.57 -11.91
N ASP A 679 7.74 0.32 -11.38
CA ASP A 679 7.07 1.39 -12.14
C ASP A 679 7.91 2.68 -12.24
N LYS A 680 9.10 2.74 -11.63
CA LYS A 680 10.00 3.88 -11.79
C LYS A 680 10.39 4.04 -13.26
N VAL A 681 10.41 5.28 -13.72
CA VAL A 681 10.87 5.63 -15.07
C VAL A 681 12.25 5.01 -15.28
N LYS A 682 12.29 3.93 -16.04
CA LYS A 682 13.52 3.29 -16.46
C LYS A 682 14.18 4.17 -17.51
N PRO A 683 15.48 4.00 -17.73
CA PRO A 683 16.16 4.76 -18.76
C PRO A 683 15.41 4.65 -20.10
N THR A 684 15.44 5.72 -20.87
CA THR A 684 14.85 5.74 -22.21
C THR A 684 15.77 5.03 -23.20
N LEU A 685 15.17 4.37 -24.19
CA LEU A 685 15.87 3.83 -25.36
C LEU A 685 15.90 4.86 -26.47
N ARG A 686 17.06 5.08 -27.07
CA ARG A 686 17.21 5.91 -28.27
C ARG A 686 17.13 5.05 -29.51
N LEU A 687 16.39 5.54 -30.51
CA LEU A 687 16.20 4.82 -31.76
C LEU A 687 17.34 5.14 -32.76
N ASN A 688 17.93 4.08 -33.32
CA ASN A 688 18.87 4.21 -34.44
C ASN A 688 18.10 4.45 -35.75
N THR A 689 18.14 5.66 -36.25
CA THR A 689 17.39 6.09 -37.42
C THR A 689 17.71 5.26 -38.68
N ALA A 690 18.96 4.90 -38.89
CA ALA A 690 19.38 4.10 -40.05
C ALA A 690 18.85 2.65 -39.98
N ASN A 691 18.88 2.06 -38.78
CA ASN A 691 18.37 0.73 -38.56
C ASN A 691 16.83 0.71 -38.54
N TYR A 692 16.18 1.80 -38.07
CA TYR A 692 14.73 1.90 -38.14
C TYR A 692 14.22 1.86 -39.60
N GLN A 693 14.87 2.49 -40.54
CA GLN A 693 14.44 2.45 -41.96
C GLN A 693 14.40 1.02 -42.51
N LYS A 694 15.32 0.15 -42.09
CA LYS A 694 15.34 -1.27 -42.48
C LYS A 694 14.30 -2.12 -41.72
N PHE A 695 13.83 -1.66 -40.57
CA PHE A 695 12.90 -2.34 -39.69
C PHE A 695 11.46 -1.82 -39.81
N LYS A 696 11.29 -0.65 -40.42
CA LYS A 696 10.05 0.11 -40.50
C LYS A 696 8.87 -0.71 -41.02
N GLU A 697 9.05 -1.42 -42.11
CA GLU A 697 7.99 -2.21 -42.74
C GLU A 697 7.50 -3.35 -41.82
N LEU A 698 8.40 -4.02 -41.09
CA LEU A 698 8.00 -5.00 -40.10
C LEU A 698 7.20 -4.33 -38.99
N TRP A 699 7.71 -3.23 -38.41
CA TRP A 699 7.08 -2.55 -37.32
C TRP A 699 5.68 -2.02 -37.67
N GLU A 700 5.54 -1.36 -38.80
CA GLU A 700 4.27 -0.79 -39.27
C GLU A 700 3.20 -1.86 -39.47
N ASN A 701 3.60 -3.04 -39.94
CA ASN A 701 2.68 -4.17 -40.15
C ASN A 701 2.35 -4.91 -38.85
N LEU A 702 3.27 -5.03 -37.91
CA LEU A 702 3.01 -5.61 -36.58
C LEU A 702 2.08 -4.74 -35.74
N ASN A 703 2.14 -3.43 -35.89
CA ASN A 703 1.40 -2.45 -35.09
C ASN A 703 -0.02 -2.15 -35.65
N ARG A 704 -0.55 -3.01 -36.52
CA ARG A 704 -1.94 -2.91 -37.02
C ARG A 704 -2.93 -3.31 -35.96
N ASP A 705 -4.10 -2.66 -35.94
CA ASP A 705 -5.22 -3.12 -35.14
C ASP A 705 -5.73 -4.47 -35.65
N ALA A 706 -5.96 -5.40 -34.73
CA ALA A 706 -6.40 -6.74 -35.05
C ALA A 706 -7.69 -7.05 -34.32
N VAL A 707 -8.72 -7.42 -35.06
CA VAL A 707 -9.97 -7.94 -34.51
C VAL A 707 -9.93 -9.47 -34.56
N LEU A 708 -10.12 -10.06 -33.39
CA LEU A 708 -10.16 -11.49 -33.22
C LEU A 708 -11.59 -12.00 -33.50
N HIS A 709 -11.72 -12.91 -34.47
CA HIS A 709 -12.99 -13.59 -34.77
C HIS A 709 -12.88 -15.05 -34.38
N TYR A 710 -13.87 -15.54 -33.65
CA TYR A 710 -14.08 -16.95 -33.39
C TYR A 710 -15.57 -17.25 -33.14
N GLU A 711 -15.98 -18.42 -33.51
CA GLU A 711 -17.31 -18.94 -33.19
C GLU A 711 -17.20 -20.09 -32.19
N LEU A 712 -17.89 -19.96 -31.09
CA LEU A 712 -17.93 -20.97 -30.04
C LEU A 712 -19.35 -21.52 -29.93
N ASP A 713 -19.53 -22.78 -30.26
CA ASP A 713 -20.78 -23.44 -30.00
C ASP A 713 -20.98 -23.69 -28.50
N ALA A 714 -21.93 -22.94 -27.91
CA ALA A 714 -22.19 -22.99 -26.49
C ALA A 714 -22.73 -24.35 -25.99
N ALA A 715 -23.42 -25.12 -26.87
CA ALA A 715 -23.91 -26.43 -26.51
C ALA A 715 -22.76 -27.45 -26.49
N LEU A 716 -21.93 -27.45 -27.53
CA LEU A 716 -20.78 -28.32 -27.66
C LEU A 716 -19.75 -28.00 -26.53
N LEU A 717 -19.53 -26.71 -26.21
CA LEU A 717 -18.67 -26.31 -25.11
C LEU A 717 -19.21 -26.84 -23.78
N THR A 718 -20.52 -26.67 -23.53
CA THR A 718 -21.13 -27.13 -22.28
C THR A 718 -20.96 -28.64 -22.11
N ASP A 719 -21.24 -29.42 -23.14
CA ASP A 719 -21.13 -30.88 -23.11
C ASP A 719 -19.68 -31.34 -22.96
N ARG A 720 -18.72 -30.63 -23.58
CA ARG A 720 -17.28 -30.90 -23.40
C ARG A 720 -16.84 -30.63 -22.00
N ILE A 721 -17.23 -29.49 -21.43
CA ILE A 721 -16.92 -29.11 -20.03
C ILE A 721 -17.51 -30.15 -19.07
N MET A 722 -18.78 -30.57 -19.31
CA MET A 722 -19.41 -31.56 -18.45
C MET A 722 -18.67 -32.91 -18.47
N THR A 723 -18.25 -33.36 -19.65
CA THR A 723 -17.44 -34.59 -19.82
C THR A 723 -16.14 -34.49 -19.04
N ARG A 724 -15.44 -33.35 -19.12
CA ARG A 724 -14.17 -33.13 -18.43
C ARG A 724 -14.37 -32.93 -16.91
N ILE A 725 -15.43 -32.27 -16.45
CA ILE A 725 -15.78 -32.23 -15.03
C ILE A 725 -15.96 -33.61 -14.45
N ALA A 726 -16.71 -34.46 -15.15
CA ALA A 726 -16.94 -35.84 -14.69
C ALA A 726 -15.63 -36.65 -14.57
N ALA A 727 -14.72 -36.49 -15.53
CA ALA A 727 -13.46 -37.23 -15.60
C ALA A 727 -12.38 -36.65 -14.66
N ASP A 728 -12.15 -35.37 -14.74
CA ASP A 728 -10.90 -34.75 -14.26
C ASP A 728 -11.10 -33.82 -13.05
N PHE A 729 -12.33 -33.38 -12.74
CA PHE A 729 -12.56 -32.52 -11.61
C PHE A 729 -12.48 -33.29 -10.31
N GLU A 730 -11.45 -33.00 -9.51
CA GLU A 730 -11.27 -33.56 -8.19
C GLU A 730 -10.78 -32.49 -7.22
N VAL A 731 -11.58 -32.21 -6.19
CA VAL A 731 -11.17 -31.37 -5.06
C VAL A 731 -11.31 -32.19 -3.79
N ARG A 732 -10.17 -32.62 -3.28
CA ARG A 732 -10.13 -33.40 -2.05
C ARG A 732 -10.40 -32.50 -0.85
N PRO A 733 -11.12 -33.01 0.16
CA PRO A 733 -11.27 -32.30 1.44
C PRO A 733 -9.89 -31.98 2.03
N LEU A 734 -9.79 -30.91 2.76
CA LEU A 734 -8.60 -30.61 3.53
C LEU A 734 -8.52 -31.67 4.66
N THR A 735 -7.65 -32.64 4.52
CA THR A 735 -7.47 -33.71 5.51
C THR A 735 -6.24 -33.40 6.32
N LEU A 736 -6.39 -33.32 7.63
CA LEU A 736 -5.30 -33.15 8.57
C LEU A 736 -5.13 -34.45 9.35
N SER A 737 -3.91 -34.94 9.51
CA SER A 737 -3.63 -36.04 10.41
C SER A 737 -3.14 -35.50 11.75
N VAL A 738 -3.79 -35.90 12.83
CA VAL A 738 -3.31 -35.64 14.19
C VAL A 738 -2.53 -36.88 14.63
N THR A 739 -1.24 -36.68 14.86
CA THR A 739 -0.40 -37.73 15.43
C THR A 739 -0.37 -37.62 16.95
N ARG A 740 -1.02 -38.55 17.63
CA ARG A 740 -0.94 -38.69 19.08
C ARG A 740 0.20 -39.63 19.44
N THR A 741 1.24 -39.11 20.06
CA THR A 741 2.35 -39.91 20.59
C THR A 741 2.12 -40.12 22.06
N GLU A 742 1.84 -41.36 22.48
CA GLU A 742 1.79 -41.75 23.87
C GLU A 742 3.17 -42.32 24.27
N SER A 743 3.86 -41.66 25.19
CA SER A 743 5.09 -42.21 25.79
C SER A 743 4.71 -43.13 26.91
N VAL A 744 4.91 -44.42 26.74
CA VAL A 744 4.84 -45.41 27.81
C VAL A 744 6.27 -45.68 28.29
N GLN A 745 6.55 -45.22 29.49
CA GLN A 745 7.65 -45.55 30.43
C GLN A 745 9.08 -45.88 29.93
N SER A 746 9.38 -45.86 28.63
CA SER A 746 10.75 -45.91 28.11
C SER A 746 10.86 -45.33 26.72
N LEU A 747 11.98 -44.60 26.44
CA LEU A 747 12.29 -43.87 25.22
C LEU A 747 12.31 -44.74 23.93
N HIS A 748 12.07 -46.00 23.98
CA HIS A 748 12.14 -46.94 22.85
C HIS A 748 10.82 -47.60 22.44
N GLN A 749 9.69 -47.21 23.05
CA GLN A 749 8.34 -47.67 22.65
C GLN A 749 7.35 -46.52 22.59
N ALA A 750 7.52 -45.65 21.61
CA ALA A 750 6.52 -44.68 21.26
C ALA A 750 5.55 -45.28 20.24
N LYS A 751 4.27 -45.40 20.63
CA LYS A 751 3.18 -45.80 19.74
C LYS A 751 2.54 -44.52 19.20
N SER A 752 2.75 -44.19 17.94
CA SER A 752 2.10 -43.09 17.29
C SER A 752 0.81 -43.56 16.60
N THR A 753 -0.30 -42.94 16.91
CA THR A 753 -1.59 -43.16 16.23
C THR A 753 -1.93 -41.92 15.42
N GLU A 754 -2.03 -42.05 14.11
CA GLU A 754 -2.46 -41.01 13.20
C GLU A 754 -3.99 -41.08 13.05
N THR A 755 -4.68 -40.02 13.38
CA THR A 755 -6.13 -39.91 13.15
C THR A 755 -6.36 -38.82 12.10
N PRO A 756 -6.88 -39.15 10.92
CA PRO A 756 -7.19 -38.15 9.91
C PRO A 756 -8.46 -37.37 10.31
N TYR A 757 -8.38 -36.06 10.26
CA TYR A 757 -9.52 -35.15 10.41
C TYR A 757 -9.82 -34.49 9.06
N THR A 758 -11.10 -34.59 8.65
CA THR A 758 -11.59 -33.87 7.46
C THR A 758 -12.16 -32.54 7.90
N ILE A 759 -11.61 -31.44 7.36
CA ILE A 759 -12.10 -30.09 7.62
C ILE A 759 -12.89 -29.63 6.40
N LEU A 760 -14.14 -29.19 6.65
CA LEU A 760 -14.90 -28.43 5.67
C LEU A 760 -14.71 -26.95 5.98
N PRO A 761 -14.00 -26.18 5.16
CA PRO A 761 -13.91 -24.74 5.35
C PRO A 761 -15.30 -24.09 5.35
N GLN A 762 -15.47 -23.02 6.12
CA GLN A 762 -16.69 -22.21 5.99
C GLN A 762 -16.78 -21.68 4.55
N SER A 763 -18.01 -21.71 4.01
CA SER A 763 -18.30 -21.15 2.70
C SER A 763 -17.98 -19.67 2.66
N VAL A 764 -17.06 -19.28 1.77
CA VAL A 764 -16.64 -17.89 1.54
C VAL A 764 -17.56 -17.23 0.51
N TYR A 765 -18.06 -18.02 -0.43
CA TYR A 765 -18.91 -17.56 -1.52
C TYR A 765 -20.35 -18.04 -1.34
N THR A 766 -21.32 -17.16 -1.58
CA THR A 766 -22.65 -17.63 -1.97
C THR A 766 -22.55 -18.30 -3.35
N LEU A 767 -23.50 -19.16 -3.68
CA LEU A 767 -23.51 -19.80 -5.01
C LEU A 767 -23.51 -18.77 -6.15
N SER A 768 -24.22 -17.67 -6.00
CA SER A 768 -24.26 -16.57 -6.97
C SER A 768 -22.90 -15.88 -7.13
N GLU A 769 -22.19 -15.63 -6.04
CA GLU A 769 -20.83 -15.05 -6.07
C GLU A 769 -19.84 -16.02 -6.71
N PHE A 770 -19.91 -17.31 -6.38
CA PHE A 770 -19.06 -18.34 -7.00
C PHE A 770 -19.24 -18.43 -8.50
N VAL A 771 -20.51 -18.44 -8.96
CA VAL A 771 -20.85 -18.41 -10.41
C VAL A 771 -20.29 -17.16 -11.07
N ARG A 772 -20.46 -15.99 -10.45
CA ARG A 772 -19.99 -14.71 -10.98
C ARG A 772 -18.46 -14.68 -11.08
N GLU A 773 -17.78 -15.13 -10.03
CA GLU A 773 -16.32 -15.17 -10.01
C GLU A 773 -15.78 -16.14 -11.08
N LEU A 774 -16.39 -17.31 -11.21
CA LEU A 774 -16.00 -18.28 -12.25
C LEU A 774 -16.28 -17.74 -13.67
N ALA A 775 -17.38 -17.02 -13.85
CA ALA A 775 -17.71 -16.34 -15.11
C ALA A 775 -16.68 -15.27 -15.47
N ASN A 776 -16.28 -14.46 -14.49
CA ASN A 776 -15.22 -13.44 -14.65
C ASN A 776 -13.88 -14.06 -15.04
N LEU A 777 -13.49 -15.15 -14.38
CA LEU A 777 -12.23 -15.85 -14.63
C LEU A 777 -12.17 -16.57 -15.97
N THR A 778 -13.30 -17.08 -16.45
CA THR A 778 -13.39 -17.86 -17.71
C THR A 778 -13.82 -17.01 -18.91
N LYS A 779 -14.29 -15.80 -18.67
CA LYS A 779 -14.93 -14.93 -19.68
C LYS A 779 -16.15 -15.54 -20.35
N LEU A 780 -16.80 -16.47 -19.67
CA LEU A 780 -18.09 -17.03 -20.06
C LEU A 780 -19.23 -16.21 -19.44
N SER A 781 -20.41 -16.23 -20.08
CA SER A 781 -21.58 -15.58 -19.50
C SER A 781 -21.98 -16.23 -18.17
N TYR A 782 -22.49 -15.42 -17.22
CA TYR A 782 -23.07 -15.93 -15.97
C TYR A 782 -24.04 -17.07 -16.21
N HIS A 783 -24.92 -16.93 -17.21
CA HIS A 783 -25.89 -17.94 -17.56
C HIS A 783 -25.28 -19.27 -18.04
N THR A 784 -24.21 -19.22 -18.82
CA THR A 784 -23.46 -20.39 -19.24
C THR A 784 -22.86 -21.15 -18.07
N VAL A 785 -22.16 -20.41 -17.17
CA VAL A 785 -21.55 -20.99 -15.98
C VAL A 785 -22.59 -21.54 -15.01
N ALA A 786 -23.67 -20.81 -14.77
CA ALA A 786 -24.79 -21.27 -13.94
C ALA A 786 -25.40 -22.58 -14.50
N ARG A 787 -25.57 -22.67 -15.81
CA ARG A 787 -26.08 -23.89 -16.50
C ARG A 787 -25.10 -25.06 -16.34
N ILE A 788 -23.78 -24.82 -16.45
CA ILE A 788 -22.79 -25.86 -16.26
C ILE A 788 -22.83 -26.38 -14.82
N LEU A 789 -22.82 -25.49 -13.83
CA LEU A 789 -22.83 -25.89 -12.42
C LEU A 789 -24.17 -26.57 -12.02
N SER A 790 -25.29 -26.12 -12.58
CA SER A 790 -26.60 -26.77 -12.32
C SER A 790 -26.73 -28.20 -12.90
N ARG A 791 -25.94 -28.52 -13.92
CA ARG A 791 -25.88 -29.85 -14.56
C ARG A 791 -24.75 -30.71 -14.04
N MET A 792 -23.91 -30.15 -13.15
CA MET A 792 -22.76 -30.88 -12.58
C MET A 792 -23.21 -32.10 -11.78
N PRO A 793 -22.54 -33.28 -11.91
CA PRO A 793 -22.81 -34.43 -11.08
C PRO A 793 -22.79 -34.09 -9.59
N ALA A 794 -23.77 -34.60 -8.82
CA ALA A 794 -23.96 -34.22 -7.41
C ALA A 794 -22.71 -34.50 -6.56
N ASP A 795 -22.03 -35.60 -6.82
CA ASP A 795 -20.75 -35.98 -6.17
C ASP A 795 -19.62 -34.99 -6.46
N LYS A 796 -19.57 -34.43 -7.66
CA LYS A 796 -18.61 -33.39 -8.05
C LYS A 796 -19.00 -32.02 -7.50
N PHE A 797 -20.27 -31.70 -7.50
CA PHE A 797 -20.77 -30.42 -6.97
C PHE A 797 -20.47 -30.26 -5.46
N VAL A 798 -20.64 -31.34 -4.70
CA VAL A 798 -20.31 -31.37 -3.26
C VAL A 798 -18.83 -31.06 -3.02
N GLN A 799 -17.93 -31.46 -3.91
CA GLN A 799 -16.50 -31.24 -3.79
C GLN A 799 -16.13 -29.75 -3.87
N ILE A 800 -16.96 -28.88 -4.42
CA ILE A 800 -16.74 -27.42 -4.40
C ILE A 800 -16.61 -26.93 -2.95
N ARG A 801 -17.40 -27.47 -2.02
CA ARG A 801 -17.36 -27.11 -0.60
C ARG A 801 -16.13 -27.64 0.14
N HIS A 802 -15.40 -28.60 -0.42
CA HIS A 802 -14.17 -29.10 0.17
C HIS A 802 -13.09 -28.01 0.24
N ASN A 803 -13.01 -27.16 -0.79
CA ASN A 803 -12.15 -25.99 -0.85
C ASN A 803 -12.60 -25.12 -2.04
N GLU A 804 -13.40 -24.08 -1.78
CA GLU A 804 -14.01 -23.25 -2.82
C GLU A 804 -12.98 -22.58 -3.73
N ASN A 805 -11.87 -22.06 -3.19
CA ASN A 805 -10.81 -21.42 -3.98
C ASN A 805 -10.09 -22.42 -4.89
N ARG A 806 -9.84 -23.64 -4.40
CA ARG A 806 -9.25 -24.70 -5.20
C ARG A 806 -10.21 -25.21 -6.26
N ALA A 807 -11.49 -25.31 -5.92
CA ALA A 807 -12.55 -25.66 -6.87
C ALA A 807 -12.68 -24.59 -7.97
N LEU A 808 -12.64 -23.32 -7.61
CA LEU A 808 -12.67 -22.20 -8.54
C LEU A 808 -11.49 -22.26 -9.53
N THR A 809 -10.29 -22.49 -9.02
CA THR A 809 -9.08 -22.61 -9.85
C THR A 809 -9.16 -23.85 -10.76
N ALA A 810 -9.56 -25.01 -10.23
CA ALA A 810 -9.67 -26.25 -11.00
C ALA A 810 -10.74 -26.15 -12.09
N LEU A 811 -11.92 -25.60 -11.78
CA LEU A 811 -12.99 -25.37 -12.76
C LEU A 811 -12.57 -24.35 -13.83
N ARG A 812 -11.92 -23.25 -13.43
CA ARG A 812 -11.38 -22.28 -14.38
C ARG A 812 -10.42 -22.95 -15.37
N ASP A 813 -9.43 -23.69 -14.89
CA ASP A 813 -8.41 -24.29 -15.73
C ASP A 813 -9.01 -25.35 -16.66
N LEU A 814 -9.98 -26.14 -16.17
CA LEU A 814 -10.69 -27.13 -16.93
C LEU A 814 -11.56 -26.46 -18.02
N MET A 815 -12.32 -25.42 -17.68
CA MET A 815 -13.18 -24.71 -18.65
C MET A 815 -12.34 -24.01 -19.71
N LEU A 816 -11.25 -23.31 -19.31
CA LEU A 816 -10.34 -22.67 -20.26
C LEU A 816 -9.65 -23.71 -21.15
N GLY A 817 -9.31 -24.89 -20.65
CA GLY A 817 -8.79 -26.00 -21.45
C GLY A 817 -9.78 -26.47 -22.51
N CYS A 818 -11.07 -26.62 -22.17
CA CYS A 818 -12.12 -26.99 -23.12
C CYS A 818 -12.34 -25.92 -24.21
N ILE A 819 -12.35 -24.64 -23.79
CA ILE A 819 -12.43 -23.50 -24.72
C ILE A 819 -11.23 -23.54 -25.69
N TYR A 820 -10.01 -23.75 -25.16
CA TYR A 820 -8.80 -23.88 -25.98
C TYR A 820 -8.93 -25.02 -27.02
N GLU A 821 -9.29 -26.21 -26.59
CA GLU A 821 -9.46 -27.38 -27.47
C GLU A 821 -10.46 -27.13 -28.62
N LEU A 822 -11.52 -26.37 -28.36
CA LEU A 822 -12.54 -26.05 -29.35
C LEU A 822 -12.16 -24.89 -30.27
N LEU A 823 -11.30 -23.99 -29.84
CA LEU A 823 -10.94 -22.77 -30.57
C LEU A 823 -9.60 -22.87 -31.30
N VAL A 824 -8.71 -23.81 -30.96
CA VAL A 824 -7.33 -23.86 -31.43
C VAL A 824 -7.13 -23.68 -32.94
N ASN A 825 -8.07 -24.15 -33.75
CA ASN A 825 -8.04 -24.03 -35.21
C ASN A 825 -9.16 -23.17 -35.81
N LYS A 826 -9.93 -22.45 -34.97
CA LYS A 826 -11.13 -21.68 -35.40
C LYS A 826 -10.96 -20.17 -35.19
N VAL A 827 -9.78 -19.77 -34.74
CA VAL A 827 -9.43 -18.35 -34.55
C VAL A 827 -9.00 -17.77 -35.88
N THR A 828 -9.59 -16.67 -36.29
CA THR A 828 -9.19 -15.88 -37.46
C THR A 828 -9.02 -14.43 -37.08
N TYR A 829 -8.16 -13.69 -37.81
CA TYR A 829 -7.88 -12.29 -37.59
C TYR A 829 -8.31 -11.46 -38.79
N GLU A 830 -8.99 -10.36 -38.51
CA GLU A 830 -9.18 -9.24 -39.41
C GLU A 830 -8.20 -8.15 -39.05
N LEU A 831 -7.27 -7.81 -39.95
CA LEU A 831 -6.26 -6.75 -39.73
C LEU A 831 -6.78 -5.46 -40.34
N ARG A 832 -6.82 -4.39 -39.56
CA ARG A 832 -7.29 -3.07 -39.95
C ARG A 832 -6.10 -2.13 -40.25
N GLU A 833 -6.32 -1.14 -41.09
CA GLU A 833 -5.28 -0.15 -41.40
C GLU A 833 -4.93 0.80 -40.25
N VAL A 834 -5.73 0.81 -39.22
CA VAL A 834 -5.54 1.69 -38.06
C VAL A 834 -4.39 1.19 -37.18
N ARG A 835 -3.44 2.07 -36.86
CA ARG A 835 -2.29 1.79 -35.97
C ARG A 835 -2.67 2.15 -34.54
N VAL A 836 -2.54 1.21 -33.61
CA VAL A 836 -3.33 1.33 -32.37
C VAL A 836 -2.56 1.68 -31.12
N LYS A 837 -1.31 1.27 -30.86
CA LYS A 837 -0.91 1.33 -29.45
C LYS A 837 0.48 1.87 -29.15
N THR A 838 1.52 1.46 -29.79
CA THR A 838 2.86 1.95 -29.51
C THR A 838 3.44 2.59 -30.75
N SER A 839 3.46 3.92 -30.80
CA SER A 839 4.06 4.63 -31.89
C SER A 839 5.55 4.86 -31.64
N LEU A 840 6.39 4.50 -32.58
CA LEU A 840 7.80 4.91 -32.64
C LEU A 840 7.97 6.25 -33.38
N THR A 841 6.85 6.85 -33.78
CA THR A 841 6.81 8.15 -34.46
C THR A 841 5.88 9.11 -33.71
N ASP A 842 6.18 10.40 -33.81
CA ASP A 842 5.34 11.48 -33.32
C ASP A 842 4.07 11.69 -34.20
N LYS A 843 3.21 12.63 -33.80
CA LYS A 843 1.97 12.97 -34.53
C LYS A 843 2.20 13.44 -35.97
N ASN A 844 3.41 13.87 -36.29
CA ASN A 844 3.82 14.36 -37.62
C ASN A 844 4.49 13.27 -38.46
N GLY A 845 4.65 12.06 -37.91
CA GLY A 845 5.32 10.94 -38.58
C GLY A 845 6.85 10.94 -38.43
N ASN A 846 7.44 11.82 -37.62
CA ASN A 846 8.87 11.83 -37.35
C ASN A 846 9.19 10.76 -36.28
N LEU A 847 10.36 10.11 -36.44
CA LEU A 847 10.84 9.13 -35.49
C LEU A 847 11.03 9.78 -34.10
N LEU A 848 10.59 9.12 -33.05
CA LEU A 848 10.85 9.56 -31.66
C LEU A 848 12.36 9.47 -31.39
N GLU A 849 12.93 10.48 -30.76
CA GLU A 849 14.34 10.43 -30.32
C GLU A 849 14.56 9.32 -29.28
N SER A 850 13.63 9.16 -28.38
CA SER A 850 13.68 8.12 -27.35
C SER A 850 12.27 7.73 -26.86
N PHE A 851 12.18 6.54 -26.26
CA PHE A 851 10.96 6.06 -25.60
C PHE A 851 11.29 5.20 -24.37
N PRO A 852 10.35 4.99 -23.43
CA PRO A 852 10.62 4.27 -22.19
C PRO A 852 11.01 2.80 -22.40
N VAL A 853 12.07 2.35 -21.74
CA VAL A 853 12.52 0.94 -21.73
C VAL A 853 11.40 -0.01 -21.31
N SER A 854 10.51 0.41 -20.42
CA SER A 854 9.38 -0.38 -19.88
C SER A 854 8.36 -0.83 -20.95
N LEU A 855 8.39 -0.21 -22.13
CA LEU A 855 7.58 -0.67 -23.26
C LEU A 855 8.13 -1.95 -23.92
N CYS A 856 9.40 -2.30 -23.68
CA CYS A 856 10.06 -3.47 -24.28
C CYS A 856 10.39 -4.56 -23.24
N GLY A 857 10.79 -4.19 -22.02
CA GLY A 857 11.21 -5.15 -20.99
C GLY A 857 11.42 -4.53 -19.63
N VAL A 858 11.66 -5.38 -18.63
CA VAL A 858 11.78 -5.00 -17.21
C VAL A 858 13.24 -4.81 -16.80
N GLU A 859 14.16 -5.63 -17.32
CA GLU A 859 15.59 -5.57 -17.03
C GLU A 859 16.36 -5.03 -18.25
N THR A 860 17.59 -4.59 -18.04
CA THR A 860 18.51 -4.21 -19.10
C THR A 860 19.67 -5.19 -19.15
N HIS A 861 19.96 -5.72 -20.35
CA HIS A 861 21.11 -6.56 -20.63
C HIS A 861 22.16 -5.79 -21.43
N ALA A 862 23.36 -5.66 -20.90
CA ALA A 862 24.44 -4.94 -21.58
C ALA A 862 24.91 -5.72 -22.82
N ILE A 863 24.99 -5.03 -23.95
CA ILE A 863 25.49 -5.60 -25.19
C ILE A 863 27.01 -5.44 -25.21
N GLY A 864 27.75 -6.52 -24.88
CA GLY A 864 29.22 -6.53 -24.84
C GLY A 864 29.89 -6.59 -26.22
N ASN A 865 29.13 -6.81 -27.30
CA ASN A 865 29.65 -6.99 -28.68
C ASN A 865 29.22 -5.83 -29.57
N SER A 866 30.19 -5.09 -30.13
CA SER A 866 29.95 -3.95 -31.00
C SER A 866 29.20 -4.29 -32.28
N GLU A 867 29.35 -5.51 -32.82
CA GLU A 867 28.63 -5.98 -34.01
C GLU A 867 27.16 -6.22 -33.73
N ILE A 868 26.83 -6.74 -32.55
CA ILE A 868 25.44 -6.90 -32.06
C ILE A 868 24.82 -5.52 -31.86
N GLN A 869 25.54 -4.60 -31.23
CA GLN A 869 25.06 -3.24 -31.03
C GLN A 869 24.80 -2.50 -32.33
N ALA A 870 25.69 -2.62 -33.33
CA ALA A 870 25.53 -2.00 -34.64
C ALA A 870 24.28 -2.49 -35.40
N ARG A 871 23.81 -3.70 -35.10
CA ARG A 871 22.58 -4.29 -35.69
C ARG A 871 21.34 -4.07 -34.83
N SER A 872 21.49 -3.52 -33.64
CA SER A 872 20.36 -3.18 -32.78
C SER A 872 19.52 -2.05 -33.37
N LEU A 873 18.22 -2.11 -33.22
CA LEU A 873 17.30 -1.01 -33.48
C LEU A 873 17.57 0.18 -32.55
N TYR A 874 18.23 -0.06 -31.43
CA TYR A 874 18.48 0.91 -30.35
C TYR A 874 19.95 1.34 -30.38
N GLU A 875 20.22 2.63 -30.17
CA GLU A 875 21.58 3.19 -30.09
C GLU A 875 22.29 2.84 -28.79
N ASP A 876 21.52 2.51 -27.77
CA ASP A 876 22.05 2.26 -26.44
C ASP A 876 22.80 0.91 -26.38
N ALA A 877 23.87 0.86 -25.59
CA ALA A 877 24.71 -0.34 -25.42
C ALA A 877 24.03 -1.41 -24.52
N PHE A 878 22.70 -1.41 -24.45
CA PHE A 878 21.91 -2.40 -23.74
C PHE A 878 20.60 -2.72 -24.46
N MET A 879 20.06 -3.91 -24.21
CA MET A 879 18.76 -4.37 -24.70
C MET A 879 17.81 -4.62 -23.52
N PRO A 880 16.55 -4.20 -23.59
CA PRO A 880 15.55 -4.64 -22.60
C PRO A 880 15.31 -6.14 -22.70
N VAL A 881 15.18 -6.80 -21.56
CA VAL A 881 14.91 -8.25 -21.46
C VAL A 881 14.05 -8.54 -20.24
N ASP A 882 13.31 -9.65 -20.29
CA ASP A 882 12.46 -10.10 -19.20
C ASP A 882 12.90 -11.45 -18.61
N SER A 883 13.84 -12.15 -19.27
CA SER A 883 14.24 -13.51 -18.89
C SER A 883 15.66 -13.86 -19.32
N LYS A 884 16.20 -14.96 -18.77
CA LYS A 884 17.52 -15.48 -19.13
C LYS A 884 17.59 -15.89 -20.61
N ILE A 885 16.57 -16.59 -21.13
CA ILE A 885 16.54 -17.02 -22.54
C ILE A 885 16.55 -15.84 -23.50
N GLU A 886 15.94 -14.70 -23.09
CA GLU A 886 16.01 -13.49 -23.88
C GLU A 886 17.42 -12.90 -23.92
N ARG A 887 18.15 -12.88 -22.78
CA ARG A 887 19.58 -12.49 -22.74
C ARG A 887 20.42 -13.35 -23.69
N ASP A 888 20.29 -14.68 -23.58
CA ASP A 888 20.99 -15.61 -24.46
C ASP A 888 20.62 -15.35 -25.93
N THR A 889 19.38 -14.97 -26.24
CA THR A 889 18.91 -14.66 -27.59
C THR A 889 19.51 -13.36 -28.13
N VAL A 890 19.68 -12.34 -27.28
CA VAL A 890 20.39 -11.09 -27.64
C VAL A 890 21.84 -11.42 -27.98
N ASP A 891 22.52 -12.18 -27.17
CA ASP A 891 23.94 -12.57 -27.40
C ASP A 891 24.11 -13.44 -28.64
N GLU A 892 23.11 -14.26 -29.02
CA GLU A 892 23.08 -15.04 -30.26
C GLU A 892 22.76 -14.19 -31.51
N SER A 893 22.35 -12.92 -31.39
CA SER A 893 21.90 -12.09 -32.53
C SER A 893 23.03 -11.66 -33.49
N ASN A 894 24.29 -12.01 -33.22
CA ASN A 894 25.41 -11.82 -34.15
C ASN A 894 25.42 -12.87 -35.26
N GLN A 895 24.38 -12.89 -36.09
CA GLN A 895 24.29 -13.77 -37.26
C GLN A 895 24.52 -12.99 -38.52
N THR A 896 25.31 -13.53 -39.47
CA THR A 896 25.68 -12.86 -40.74
C THR A 896 24.48 -12.43 -41.59
N ARG A 897 23.37 -13.16 -41.47
CA ARG A 897 22.11 -12.86 -42.18
C ARG A 897 21.21 -11.81 -41.46
N VAL A 898 21.49 -11.50 -40.21
CA VAL A 898 20.71 -10.48 -39.46
C VAL A 898 21.21 -9.08 -39.82
N THR A 899 20.34 -8.26 -40.38
CA THR A 899 20.62 -6.86 -40.72
C THR A 899 20.30 -5.92 -39.59
N VAL A 900 19.11 -6.09 -38.95
CA VAL A 900 18.63 -5.34 -37.79
C VAL A 900 17.81 -6.27 -36.92
N PHE A 901 17.89 -6.09 -35.61
CA PHE A 901 17.04 -6.75 -34.68
C PHE A 901 16.61 -5.83 -33.54
N ALA A 902 15.51 -6.19 -32.88
CA ALA A 902 14.98 -5.47 -31.72
C ALA A 902 14.23 -6.41 -30.78
N LYS A 903 14.33 -6.16 -29.46
CA LYS A 903 13.26 -6.53 -28.54
C LYS A 903 12.06 -5.66 -28.89
N LEU A 904 10.94 -6.27 -29.22
CA LEU A 904 9.77 -5.56 -29.73
C LEU A 904 9.07 -4.77 -28.60
N PRO A 905 8.68 -3.52 -28.84
CA PRO A 905 7.73 -2.84 -27.96
C PRO A 905 6.39 -3.58 -27.96
N LYS A 906 5.65 -3.46 -26.85
CA LYS A 906 4.35 -4.13 -26.68
C LYS A 906 3.36 -3.72 -27.76
N ILE A 907 2.86 -4.69 -28.53
CA ILE A 907 1.89 -4.52 -29.63
C ILE A 907 0.50 -5.08 -29.30
N ASP A 908 0.36 -5.80 -28.19
CA ASP A 908 -0.91 -6.28 -27.65
C ASP A 908 -1.81 -7.01 -28.67
N ILE A 909 -1.33 -8.06 -29.31
CA ILE A 909 -2.14 -8.92 -30.20
C ILE A 909 -3.26 -9.55 -29.36
N PRO A 910 -4.55 -9.38 -29.72
CA PRO A 910 -5.65 -9.96 -28.98
C PRO A 910 -5.67 -11.48 -29.18
N THR A 911 -5.80 -12.25 -28.11
CA THR A 911 -5.99 -13.69 -28.16
C THR A 911 -7.13 -14.09 -27.21
N PRO A 912 -7.75 -15.25 -27.40
CA PRO A 912 -8.77 -15.72 -26.45
C PRO A 912 -8.24 -15.90 -25.02
N ALA A 913 -6.90 -16.05 -24.84
CA ALA A 913 -6.23 -16.15 -23.55
C ALA A 913 -5.77 -14.80 -22.98
N GLY A 914 -6.15 -13.69 -23.60
CA GLY A 914 -5.71 -12.33 -23.25
C GLY A 914 -4.71 -11.77 -24.28
N LYS A 915 -4.11 -10.62 -23.97
CA LYS A 915 -3.17 -9.98 -24.86
C LYS A 915 -1.85 -10.76 -24.96
N TYR A 916 -1.25 -10.69 -26.13
CA TYR A 916 0.01 -11.34 -26.46
C TYR A 916 0.99 -10.37 -27.11
N ASN A 917 2.25 -10.43 -26.70
CA ASN A 917 3.32 -9.61 -27.23
C ASN A 917 4.51 -10.50 -27.56
N PRO A 918 4.94 -10.61 -28.83
CA PRO A 918 6.13 -11.34 -29.18
C PRO A 918 7.41 -10.62 -28.72
N ASP A 919 8.48 -11.37 -28.46
CA ASP A 919 9.68 -10.85 -27.83
C ASP A 919 10.60 -10.12 -28.81
N PHE A 920 10.99 -10.74 -29.92
CA PHE A 920 12.00 -10.19 -30.83
C PHE A 920 11.53 -10.12 -32.28
N GLY A 921 12.00 -9.11 -32.97
CA GLY A 921 11.88 -8.97 -34.44
C GLY A 921 13.23 -8.85 -35.09
N TYR A 922 13.41 -9.52 -36.23
CA TYR A 922 14.64 -9.56 -37.03
C TYR A 922 14.35 -9.22 -38.48
N ALA A 923 15.14 -8.30 -39.07
CA ALA A 923 15.22 -8.12 -40.49
C ALA A 923 16.39 -8.97 -41.01
N ILE A 924 16.13 -9.85 -42.00
CA ILE A 924 17.08 -10.85 -42.48
C ILE A 924 17.37 -10.61 -43.95
N THR A 925 18.63 -10.71 -44.34
CA THR A 925 19.09 -10.62 -45.74
C THR A 925 19.00 -12.01 -46.38
N GLN A 926 18.32 -12.11 -47.51
CA GLN A 926 18.35 -13.29 -48.38
C GLN A 926 19.29 -13.02 -49.54
N GLY A 927 20.31 -13.87 -49.71
CA GLY A 927 21.39 -13.65 -50.73
C GLY A 927 20.87 -13.36 -52.11
N GLY A 928 21.04 -12.15 -52.61
CA GLY A 928 20.87 -11.72 -53.99
C GLY A 928 19.47 -11.37 -54.48
N THR A 929 18.45 -11.39 -53.65
CA THR A 929 17.07 -11.00 -54.02
C THR A 929 16.58 -9.78 -53.23
N ALA A 930 15.83 -8.91 -53.92
CA ALA A 930 15.26 -7.68 -53.32
C ALA A 930 14.06 -7.95 -52.38
N GLN A 931 13.85 -9.21 -51.93
CA GLN A 931 12.75 -9.55 -51.03
C GLN A 931 13.13 -9.31 -49.56
N ALA A 932 12.30 -8.56 -48.83
CA ALA A 932 12.47 -8.34 -47.39
C ALA A 932 11.93 -9.55 -46.62
N LEU A 933 12.80 -10.20 -45.86
CA LEU A 933 12.46 -11.32 -45.00
C LEU A 933 12.56 -10.90 -43.53
N TYR A 934 11.46 -11.09 -42.81
CA TYR A 934 11.38 -10.79 -41.38
C TYR A 934 11.10 -12.05 -40.55
N LEU A 935 11.78 -12.16 -39.42
CA LEU A 935 11.52 -13.21 -38.42
C LEU A 935 11.08 -12.57 -37.11
N VAL A 936 9.95 -13.03 -36.60
CA VAL A 936 9.47 -12.68 -35.26
C VAL A 936 9.65 -13.89 -34.37
N VAL A 937 10.32 -13.71 -33.24
CA VAL A 937 10.66 -14.78 -32.31
C VAL A 937 10.01 -14.54 -30.96
N GLU A 938 9.32 -15.57 -30.49
CA GLU A 938 8.86 -15.72 -29.11
C GLU A 938 9.82 -16.62 -28.34
N THR A 939 10.23 -16.22 -27.16
CA THR A 939 11.12 -17.01 -26.31
C THR A 939 10.36 -17.63 -25.15
N LYS A 940 10.65 -18.90 -24.85
CA LYS A 940 10.03 -19.62 -23.74
C LYS A 940 11.06 -20.46 -22.97
N GLY A 941 11.23 -20.15 -21.69
CA GLY A 941 12.20 -20.79 -20.79
C GLY A 941 11.83 -22.21 -20.38
N TYR A 942 11.35 -23.06 -21.32
CA TYR A 942 11.04 -24.48 -21.10
C TYR A 942 12.01 -25.34 -21.89
N ASP A 943 12.31 -26.54 -21.38
CA ASP A 943 13.25 -27.47 -22.01
C ASP A 943 12.58 -28.29 -23.13
N SER A 944 11.27 -28.42 -23.08
CA SER A 944 10.49 -29.01 -24.16
C SER A 944 9.18 -28.26 -24.44
N ARG A 945 8.71 -28.35 -25.71
CA ARG A 945 7.43 -27.70 -26.12
C ARG A 945 6.20 -28.31 -25.39
N SER A 946 6.33 -29.55 -24.89
CA SER A 946 5.28 -30.22 -24.11
C SER A 946 5.07 -29.58 -22.74
N GLU A 947 6.09 -28.99 -22.15
CA GLU A 947 6.05 -28.36 -20.82
C GLU A 947 5.41 -26.98 -20.81
N ILE A 948 5.27 -26.34 -21.99
CA ILE A 948 4.63 -25.03 -22.09
C ILE A 948 3.19 -25.13 -21.59
N PRO A 949 2.76 -24.31 -20.62
CA PRO A 949 1.40 -24.33 -20.09
C PRO A 949 0.35 -24.13 -21.18
N VAL A 950 -0.82 -24.75 -21.02
CA VAL A 950 -1.92 -24.72 -22.00
C VAL A 950 -2.28 -23.27 -22.39
N LYS A 951 -2.35 -22.35 -21.44
CA LYS A 951 -2.62 -20.92 -21.68
C LYS A 951 -1.57 -20.25 -22.58
N GLU A 952 -0.30 -20.56 -22.40
CA GLU A 952 0.79 -20.03 -23.21
C GLU A 952 0.81 -20.67 -24.62
N LYS A 953 0.55 -21.99 -24.70
CA LYS A 953 0.34 -22.64 -26.02
C LYS A 953 -0.77 -21.97 -26.81
N TRP A 954 -1.88 -21.65 -26.13
CA TRP A 954 -3.00 -20.97 -26.76
C TRP A 954 -2.64 -19.59 -27.34
N LYS A 955 -1.87 -18.80 -26.58
CA LYS A 955 -1.37 -17.53 -27.09
C LYS A 955 -0.46 -17.71 -28.30
N ILE A 956 0.47 -18.69 -28.24
CA ILE A 956 1.41 -18.99 -29.34
C ILE A 956 0.64 -19.42 -30.59
N ASP A 957 -0.35 -20.31 -30.47
CA ASP A 957 -1.11 -20.78 -31.62
C ASP A 957 -2.02 -19.70 -32.20
N SER A 958 -2.58 -18.82 -31.36
CA SER A 958 -3.29 -17.62 -31.82
C SER A 958 -2.35 -16.67 -32.55
N ALA A 959 -1.11 -16.46 -32.05
CA ALA A 959 -0.12 -15.66 -32.71
C ALA A 959 0.26 -16.21 -34.09
N LYS A 960 0.40 -17.53 -34.25
CA LYS A 960 0.61 -18.16 -35.58
C LYS A 960 -0.51 -17.80 -36.56
N GLN A 961 -1.75 -17.79 -36.13
CA GLN A 961 -2.89 -17.38 -36.98
C GLN A 961 -2.86 -15.88 -37.32
N PHE A 962 -2.46 -15.04 -36.36
CA PHE A 962 -2.25 -13.62 -36.60
C PHE A 962 -1.17 -13.41 -37.68
N PHE A 963 -0.01 -14.03 -37.54
CA PHE A 963 1.09 -13.91 -38.51
C PHE A 963 0.76 -14.51 -39.86
N LYS A 964 -0.07 -15.55 -39.92
CA LYS A 964 -0.63 -16.06 -41.16
C LYS A 964 -1.53 -15.02 -41.81
N ALA A 965 -2.47 -14.43 -41.11
CA ALA A 965 -3.34 -13.37 -41.61
C ALA A 965 -2.51 -12.15 -42.09
N LEU A 966 -1.45 -11.80 -41.34
CA LEU A 966 -0.51 -10.75 -41.73
C LEU A 966 0.18 -11.07 -43.06
N GLN A 967 0.71 -12.29 -43.24
CA GLN A 967 1.36 -12.74 -44.47
C GLN A 967 0.40 -12.78 -45.68
N ASP A 968 -0.90 -12.96 -45.41
CA ASP A 968 -1.92 -13.02 -46.47
C ASP A 968 -2.40 -11.66 -46.96
N LEU A 969 -1.96 -10.56 -46.35
CA LEU A 969 -2.27 -9.19 -46.78
C LEU A 969 -1.79 -8.96 -48.25
N PRO A 970 -2.65 -8.43 -49.14
CA PRO A 970 -2.28 -8.13 -50.51
C PRO A 970 -1.03 -7.25 -50.64
N GLU A 971 -0.92 -6.24 -49.83
CA GLU A 971 0.18 -5.28 -49.80
C GLU A 971 1.55 -5.93 -49.52
N LEU A 972 1.60 -6.94 -48.60
CA LEU A 972 2.84 -7.65 -48.33
C LEU A 972 3.20 -8.59 -49.47
N LYS A 973 2.21 -9.21 -50.10
CA LYS A 973 2.41 -10.10 -51.26
C LYS A 973 2.90 -9.31 -52.50
N GLU A 974 2.28 -8.16 -52.77
CA GLU A 974 2.71 -7.27 -53.88
C GLU A 974 4.14 -6.74 -53.70
N LYS A 975 4.52 -6.42 -52.47
CA LYS A 975 5.88 -5.96 -52.13
C LYS A 975 6.91 -7.11 -51.98
N GLY A 976 6.46 -8.38 -52.08
CA GLY A 976 7.32 -9.54 -51.84
C GLY A 976 7.87 -9.65 -50.42
N ILE A 977 7.17 -9.08 -49.42
CA ILE A 977 7.56 -9.12 -48.01
C ILE A 977 7.11 -10.44 -47.38
N GLN A 978 8.04 -11.14 -46.74
CA GLN A 978 7.76 -12.35 -45.97
C GLN A 978 7.96 -12.09 -44.47
N VAL A 979 6.96 -12.46 -43.65
CA VAL A 979 7.02 -12.40 -42.19
C VAL A 979 6.82 -13.81 -41.66
N ARG A 980 7.78 -14.32 -40.90
CA ARG A 980 7.69 -15.64 -40.26
C ARG A 980 7.68 -15.46 -38.73
N TYR A 981 6.92 -16.30 -38.07
CA TYR A 981 6.82 -16.35 -36.61
C TYR A 981 7.32 -17.71 -36.12
N GLU A 982 8.25 -17.70 -35.19
CA GLU A 982 8.82 -18.91 -34.58
C GLU A 982 8.88 -18.79 -33.05
N THR A 983 8.85 -19.96 -32.38
CA THR A 983 9.01 -20.03 -30.93
C THR A 983 10.35 -20.69 -30.60
N LYS A 984 11.19 -20.01 -29.83
CA LYS A 984 12.49 -20.50 -29.33
C LYS A 984 12.32 -20.99 -27.89
N ILE A 985 12.73 -22.22 -27.61
CA ILE A 985 12.80 -22.80 -26.25
C ILE A 985 14.26 -22.97 -25.80
N ASN A 986 14.46 -23.37 -24.53
CA ASN A 986 15.80 -23.66 -24.03
C ASN A 986 16.51 -24.71 -24.90
N GLY A 987 17.82 -24.53 -25.12
CA GLY A 987 18.62 -25.42 -25.96
C GLY A 987 18.52 -25.19 -27.48
N GLU A 988 17.50 -24.47 -27.97
CA GLU A 988 17.42 -24.07 -29.38
C GLU A 988 18.25 -22.82 -29.63
N ARG A 989 19.00 -22.80 -30.76
CA ARG A 989 19.82 -21.64 -31.13
C ARG A 989 19.14 -20.79 -32.22
N LEU A 990 19.26 -19.47 -32.11
CA LEU A 990 18.71 -18.52 -33.07
C LEU A 990 19.23 -18.83 -34.50
N ALA A 991 20.48 -19.24 -34.66
CA ALA A 991 21.08 -19.65 -35.94
C ALA A 991 20.31 -20.78 -36.63
N GLN A 992 19.77 -21.72 -35.90
CA GLN A 992 18.98 -22.83 -36.46
C GLN A 992 17.64 -22.34 -37.00
N LEU A 993 16.96 -21.41 -36.26
CA LEU A 993 15.72 -20.80 -36.73
C LEU A 993 15.94 -19.99 -38.00
N ILE A 994 17.00 -19.19 -38.06
CA ILE A 994 17.37 -18.42 -39.26
C ILE A 994 17.77 -19.33 -40.44
N SER A 995 18.46 -20.45 -40.19
CA SER A 995 18.89 -21.37 -41.23
C SER A 995 17.72 -22.17 -41.84
N SER A 996 16.66 -22.44 -41.07
CA SER A 996 15.45 -23.12 -41.55
C SER A 996 14.62 -22.24 -42.50
N MET A 997 14.94 -20.94 -42.59
CA MET A 997 14.29 -19.98 -43.49
C MET A 997 15.01 -20.03 -44.87
N LYS A 998 14.57 -20.93 -45.71
CA LYS A 998 14.98 -21.06 -47.12
C LYS A 998 14.21 -20.11 -47.99
#